data_25d26d04f1a3d0fa5e449d6a627104de
#
_entry.id   25d26d04f1a3d0fa5e449d6a627104de
#
_cell.length_a   1.000
_cell.length_b   1.000
_cell.length_c   1.000
_cell.angle_alpha   90.00
_cell.angle_beta   90.00
_cell.angle_gamma   90.00
#
_symmetry.space_group_name_H-M   'P 1'
#
loop_
_entity.id
_entity.type
_entity.pdbx_description
1 polymer ?
#
loop_
_entity_poly.entity_id
_entity_poly.type
_entity_poly.pdbx_seq_one_letter_code
_entity_poly.pdbx_strand_id
1 'polypeptide(L)'
;MEKLISVIVPVYNVEEYVEKCVLSIINQTYKNLEIILVDDGSTDNSGKICDEVAIKDNRIKVIHKKNGGLSDARNVGIDIAKGDYLGFVDSDDFLHPQHYEILIKDALKYDADISECRFVRETIQSYESFCNKILSYESKLCSSHDALMDLYASKENFHIMAWAKIYKRDLFKDIRFPKGRLHEDMPIMYKLYELAGNLSVTNAKLYYVSERVGSITRCQYNRFRIECWFEHYIQTFEYYKSSNNNEIMNSVKAGYIQDMPPYWLMCYSAHDKVMMKKLIREYRKFFKLNVLRLINKKLRIKAILNYFSPNIVIFLKKIKRKIKYIKTLISGYFMNKAKYDEYDENTIFIYGVPEHGNIGDQAIAAAEVNYISDLFPNRKIVLIPEYECHRNLISLKLLTNKRHNLCIIHGGGNMGILYPFQESIRLLAVKQLKKAKIIIFPQSIDYSEESKALQKARNIYQSHKNLVIFTREKYSELIREKIFPNCEGYLVPDIVLSYKPDILDAERNGILFCLRHDKEKNSEAGNLIKAITEASEKYEKNIKYIDTYSRDYANKYEFQLEGLNKLWSEFKKSELVITDRLHGMIFSVITGTPCIALDNSTGKVGNLYNTWLKDSNVVFVSDSRDINNVVEMIKNKKFKKINFNIEEFRQNFSKLAEVLKRFE
;
A
#
# COMPACT_ATOMS: atom_id res chain seq x y z
N MET A 1 33.65 -16.14 -27.84
CA MET A 1 33.73 -15.23 -26.66
C MET A 1 32.36 -15.14 -26.01
N GLU A 2 32.33 -15.15 -24.72
CA GLU A 2 31.10 -14.99 -23.94
C GLU A 2 30.55 -13.56 -24.13
N LYS A 3 29.25 -13.42 -24.43
CA LYS A 3 28.63 -12.14 -24.76
C LYS A 3 28.47 -11.27 -23.53
N LEU A 4 28.83 -9.98 -23.58
CA LEU A 4 28.63 -9.05 -22.49
C LEU A 4 27.20 -8.54 -22.49
N ILE A 5 26.55 -8.52 -21.30
CA ILE A 5 25.22 -7.92 -21.11
C ILE A 5 25.37 -6.67 -20.24
N SER A 6 24.95 -5.49 -20.73
CA SER A 6 24.83 -4.29 -19.93
C SER A 6 23.44 -4.23 -19.31
N VAL A 7 23.38 -4.28 -17.98
CA VAL A 7 22.14 -4.23 -17.19
C VAL A 7 21.93 -2.80 -16.71
N ILE A 8 20.91 -2.13 -17.21
CA ILE A 8 20.58 -0.73 -16.92
C ILE A 8 19.49 -0.68 -15.85
N VAL A 9 19.79 -0.03 -14.73
CA VAL A 9 18.90 0.11 -13.57
C VAL A 9 18.67 1.59 -13.31
N PRO A 10 17.54 2.17 -13.70
CA PRO A 10 17.16 3.53 -13.34
C PRO A 10 16.75 3.59 -11.87
N VAL A 11 17.31 4.51 -11.11
CA VAL A 11 17.11 4.65 -9.66
C VAL A 11 16.53 6.02 -9.35
N TYR A 12 15.41 6.06 -8.60
CA TYR A 12 14.84 7.31 -8.09
C TYR A 12 13.95 7.06 -6.88
N ASN A 13 14.37 7.51 -5.70
CA ASN A 13 13.65 7.41 -4.43
C ASN A 13 13.12 6.00 -4.12
N VAL A 14 14.04 5.03 -4.02
CA VAL A 14 13.79 3.60 -3.80
C VAL A 14 14.74 2.98 -2.77
N GLU A 15 15.16 3.75 -1.77
CA GLU A 15 16.13 3.31 -0.74
C GLU A 15 15.80 1.97 -0.08
N GLU A 16 14.52 1.62 0.06
CA GLU A 16 14.07 0.35 0.65
C GLU A 16 14.28 -0.86 -0.27
N TYR A 17 14.48 -0.65 -1.57
CA TYR A 17 14.46 -1.72 -2.59
C TYR A 17 15.77 -1.86 -3.35
N VAL A 18 16.46 -0.76 -3.64
CA VAL A 18 17.59 -0.70 -4.57
C VAL A 18 18.73 -1.66 -4.21
N GLU A 19 19.07 -1.82 -2.94
CA GLU A 19 20.13 -2.75 -2.51
C GLU A 19 19.77 -4.19 -2.90
N LYS A 20 18.55 -4.65 -2.59
CA LYS A 20 18.07 -6.00 -2.94
C LYS A 20 17.97 -6.20 -4.45
N CYS A 21 17.53 -5.20 -5.18
CA CYS A 21 17.49 -5.22 -6.64
C CYS A 21 18.91 -5.48 -7.20
N VAL A 22 19.87 -4.65 -6.80
CA VAL A 22 21.27 -4.76 -7.28
C VAL A 22 21.91 -6.09 -6.85
N LEU A 23 21.69 -6.55 -5.62
CA LEU A 23 22.16 -7.86 -5.15
C LEU A 23 21.59 -9.00 -5.99
N SER A 24 20.34 -8.91 -6.47
CA SER A 24 19.75 -9.92 -7.36
C SER A 24 20.44 -9.97 -8.72
N ILE A 25 21.05 -8.86 -9.17
CA ILE A 25 21.83 -8.77 -10.40
C ILE A 25 23.27 -9.25 -10.18
N ILE A 26 23.91 -8.86 -9.09
CA ILE A 26 25.28 -9.32 -8.71
C ILE A 26 25.33 -10.85 -8.61
N ASN A 27 24.29 -11.43 -8.02
CA ASN A 27 24.19 -12.88 -7.74
C ASN A 27 23.71 -13.72 -8.93
N GLN A 28 23.62 -13.15 -10.14
CA GLN A 28 23.27 -13.91 -11.33
C GLN A 28 24.30 -15.04 -11.60
N THR A 29 23.83 -16.19 -12.09
CA THR A 29 24.68 -17.32 -12.51
C THR A 29 25.54 -16.93 -13.71
N TYR A 30 25.01 -16.14 -14.64
CA TYR A 30 25.77 -15.54 -15.73
C TYR A 30 26.64 -14.38 -15.22
N LYS A 31 27.98 -14.46 -15.39
CA LYS A 31 28.92 -13.53 -14.75
C LYS A 31 29.39 -12.38 -15.65
N ASN A 32 29.29 -12.52 -16.96
CA ASN A 32 29.76 -11.49 -17.89
C ASN A 32 28.73 -10.35 -18.03
N LEU A 33 28.61 -9.58 -16.97
CA LEU A 33 27.67 -8.47 -16.83
C LEU A 33 28.43 -7.15 -16.61
N GLU A 34 27.93 -6.08 -17.22
CA GLU A 34 28.17 -4.69 -16.87
C GLU A 34 26.88 -4.15 -16.21
N ILE A 35 26.95 -3.62 -15.00
CA ILE A 35 25.79 -3.15 -14.25
C ILE A 35 25.85 -1.63 -14.18
N ILE A 36 24.84 -0.95 -14.72
CA ILE A 36 24.80 0.50 -14.84
C ILE A 36 23.62 1.02 -13.99
N LEU A 37 23.97 1.60 -12.83
CA LEU A 37 23.01 2.24 -11.95
C LEU A 37 22.91 3.72 -12.31
N VAL A 38 21.75 4.19 -12.72
CA VAL A 38 21.53 5.59 -13.07
C VAL A 38 20.63 6.24 -12.03
N ASP A 39 21.24 6.91 -11.05
CA ASP A 39 20.53 7.70 -10.05
C ASP A 39 20.02 9.01 -10.67
N ASP A 40 18.72 9.08 -10.86
CA ASP A 40 18.01 10.21 -11.50
C ASP A 40 17.71 11.35 -10.49
N GLY A 41 18.70 11.69 -9.66
CA GLY A 41 18.61 12.76 -8.68
C GLY A 41 17.73 12.41 -7.50
N SER A 42 17.93 11.23 -6.90
CA SER A 42 17.21 10.80 -5.70
C SER A 42 17.43 11.78 -4.54
N THR A 43 16.39 11.97 -3.74
CA THR A 43 16.39 12.84 -2.56
C THR A 43 16.42 12.04 -1.25
N ASP A 44 16.32 10.71 -1.34
CA ASP A 44 16.52 9.76 -0.25
C ASP A 44 17.94 9.15 -0.29
N ASN A 45 18.19 8.07 0.45
CA ASN A 45 19.51 7.41 0.47
C ASN A 45 19.79 6.52 -0.76
N SER A 46 18.93 6.48 -1.76
CA SER A 46 19.11 5.60 -2.94
C SER A 46 20.46 5.81 -3.63
N GLY A 47 20.88 7.06 -3.87
CA GLY A 47 22.16 7.37 -4.50
C GLY A 47 23.35 6.88 -3.66
N LYS A 48 23.32 7.11 -2.34
CA LYS A 48 24.35 6.62 -1.41
C LYS A 48 24.45 5.09 -1.41
N ILE A 49 23.30 4.40 -1.40
CA ILE A 49 23.26 2.93 -1.46
C ILE A 49 23.87 2.42 -2.77
N CYS A 50 23.61 3.11 -3.90
CA CYS A 50 24.25 2.77 -5.19
C CYS A 50 25.79 2.85 -5.09
N ASP A 51 26.35 3.89 -4.47
CA ASP A 51 27.79 4.02 -4.27
C ASP A 51 28.36 2.92 -3.36
N GLU A 52 27.67 2.60 -2.27
CA GLU A 52 28.07 1.57 -1.33
C GLU A 52 28.11 0.17 -1.95
N VAL A 53 27.16 -0.18 -2.83
CA VAL A 53 27.16 -1.47 -3.53
C VAL A 53 28.20 -1.50 -4.66
N ALA A 54 28.48 -0.36 -5.31
CA ALA A 54 29.51 -0.26 -6.35
C ALA A 54 30.92 -0.52 -5.82
N ILE A 55 31.21 -0.17 -4.55
CA ILE A 55 32.50 -0.50 -3.92
C ILE A 55 32.69 -2.02 -3.77
N LYS A 56 31.59 -2.79 -3.66
CA LYS A 56 31.59 -4.24 -3.41
C LYS A 56 31.76 -5.06 -4.72
N ASP A 57 31.46 -4.50 -5.88
CA ASP A 57 31.51 -5.22 -7.17
C ASP A 57 31.97 -4.30 -8.31
N ASN A 58 33.12 -4.60 -8.90
CA ASN A 58 33.76 -3.81 -9.95
C ASN A 58 33.02 -3.80 -11.29
N ARG A 59 32.01 -4.63 -11.47
CA ARG A 59 31.13 -4.63 -12.65
C ARG A 59 30.12 -3.48 -12.61
N ILE A 60 29.96 -2.80 -11.46
CA ILE A 60 28.97 -1.74 -11.26
C ILE A 60 29.57 -0.38 -11.63
N LYS A 61 28.78 0.40 -12.35
CA LYS A 61 29.01 1.82 -12.62
C LYS A 61 27.81 2.61 -12.12
N VAL A 62 28.07 3.63 -11.32
CA VAL A 62 27.03 4.57 -10.84
C VAL A 62 27.12 5.88 -11.61
N ILE A 63 25.98 6.41 -12.01
CA ILE A 63 25.86 7.74 -12.62
C ILE A 63 24.81 8.50 -11.83
N HIS A 64 25.24 9.62 -11.24
CA HIS A 64 24.35 10.59 -10.62
C HIS A 64 24.02 11.69 -11.61
N LYS A 65 22.75 12.01 -11.78
CA LYS A 65 22.30 13.08 -12.65
C LYS A 65 21.14 13.87 -12.06
N LYS A 66 20.91 15.06 -12.57
CA LYS A 66 19.69 15.81 -12.24
C LYS A 66 18.46 15.06 -12.74
N ASN A 67 17.39 15.04 -11.95
CA ASN A 67 16.15 14.35 -12.30
C ASN A 67 15.64 14.77 -13.69
N GLY A 68 15.47 13.80 -14.56
CA GLY A 68 14.96 13.92 -15.93
C GLY A 68 13.86 12.90 -16.24
N GLY A 69 13.53 12.04 -15.26
CA GLY A 69 12.53 10.98 -15.35
C GLY A 69 13.08 9.67 -15.91
N LEU A 70 12.28 8.60 -15.77
CA LEU A 70 12.62 7.22 -16.09
C LEU A 70 13.20 7.04 -17.50
N SER A 71 12.60 7.67 -18.50
CA SER A 71 13.08 7.64 -19.88
C SER A 71 14.50 8.18 -20.02
N ASP A 72 14.78 9.30 -19.35
CA ASP A 72 16.08 9.95 -19.39
C ASP A 72 17.15 9.10 -18.71
N ALA A 73 16.84 8.51 -17.56
CA ALA A 73 17.75 7.61 -16.87
C ALA A 73 18.09 6.37 -17.72
N ARG A 74 17.08 5.71 -18.34
CA ARG A 74 17.33 4.58 -19.25
C ARG A 74 18.16 4.98 -20.46
N ASN A 75 17.90 6.14 -21.06
CA ASN A 75 18.67 6.63 -22.22
C ASN A 75 20.14 6.88 -21.87
N VAL A 76 20.42 7.49 -20.71
CA VAL A 76 21.80 7.66 -20.23
C VAL A 76 22.49 6.32 -20.06
N GLY A 77 21.79 5.31 -19.51
CA GLY A 77 22.32 3.95 -19.41
C GLY A 77 22.63 3.32 -20.77
N ILE A 78 21.75 3.51 -21.77
CA ILE A 78 21.95 3.02 -23.14
C ILE A 78 23.20 3.66 -23.77
N ASP A 79 23.39 4.98 -23.59
CA ASP A 79 24.46 5.74 -24.24
C ASP A 79 25.86 5.31 -23.77
N ILE A 80 25.99 4.78 -22.56
CA ILE A 80 27.28 4.35 -21.98
C ILE A 80 27.49 2.84 -21.99
N ALA A 81 26.45 2.06 -22.29
CA ALA A 81 26.47 0.60 -22.29
C ALA A 81 27.47 0.06 -23.35
N LYS A 82 28.29 -0.91 -22.96
CA LYS A 82 29.31 -1.55 -23.79
C LYS A 82 28.96 -2.99 -24.22
N GLY A 83 27.92 -3.57 -23.57
CA GLY A 83 27.51 -4.95 -23.81
C GLY A 83 27.06 -5.23 -25.24
N ASP A 84 27.18 -6.47 -25.66
CA ASP A 84 26.56 -6.95 -26.90
C ASP A 84 25.02 -6.92 -26.80
N TYR A 85 24.51 -7.13 -25.57
CA TYR A 85 23.10 -7.09 -25.25
C TYR A 85 22.82 -6.07 -24.14
N LEU A 86 21.62 -5.50 -24.14
CA LEU A 86 21.09 -4.62 -23.08
C LEU A 86 19.97 -5.31 -22.33
N GLY A 87 19.94 -5.21 -21.01
CA GLY A 87 18.83 -5.58 -20.14
C GLY A 87 18.37 -4.39 -19.32
N PHE A 88 17.09 -4.30 -19.02
CA PHE A 88 16.52 -3.25 -18.16
C PHE A 88 15.89 -3.88 -16.93
N VAL A 89 16.15 -3.30 -15.76
CA VAL A 89 15.57 -3.75 -14.48
C VAL A 89 15.07 -2.52 -13.72
N ASP A 90 13.81 -2.53 -13.35
CA ASP A 90 13.26 -1.47 -12.48
C ASP A 90 13.82 -1.67 -11.05
N SER A 91 14.26 -0.58 -10.42
CA SER A 91 15.03 -0.60 -9.17
C SER A 91 14.24 -1.05 -7.93
N ASP A 92 12.95 -1.29 -8.06
CA ASP A 92 12.08 -1.88 -7.05
C ASP A 92 11.73 -3.36 -7.31
N ASP A 93 12.28 -3.95 -8.38
CA ASP A 93 12.04 -5.33 -8.81
C ASP A 93 13.28 -6.23 -8.57
N PHE A 94 13.13 -7.55 -8.76
CA PHE A 94 14.18 -8.54 -8.49
C PHE A 94 14.26 -9.59 -9.59
N LEU A 95 15.42 -10.24 -9.72
CA LEU A 95 15.66 -11.27 -10.73
C LEU A 95 15.84 -12.64 -10.09
N HIS A 96 15.37 -13.69 -10.80
CA HIS A 96 15.76 -15.08 -10.52
C HIS A 96 17.26 -15.26 -10.80
N PRO A 97 18.01 -16.06 -10.02
CA PRO A 97 19.45 -16.23 -10.22
C PRO A 97 19.87 -16.64 -11.65
N GLN A 98 19.03 -17.36 -12.38
CA GLN A 98 19.29 -17.82 -13.75
C GLN A 98 18.69 -16.92 -14.85
N HIS A 99 18.29 -15.67 -14.51
CA HIS A 99 17.59 -14.79 -15.45
C HIS A 99 18.43 -14.54 -16.72
N TYR A 100 19.64 -14.03 -16.56
CA TYR A 100 20.49 -13.72 -17.73
C TYR A 100 21.09 -14.97 -18.39
N GLU A 101 21.36 -16.03 -17.62
CA GLU A 101 21.84 -17.29 -18.15
C GLU A 101 20.86 -17.92 -19.17
N ILE A 102 19.58 -17.98 -18.82
CA ILE A 102 18.54 -18.55 -19.68
C ILE A 102 18.30 -17.66 -20.89
N LEU A 103 18.18 -16.33 -20.68
CA LEU A 103 17.90 -15.41 -21.77
C LEU A 103 19.03 -15.36 -22.80
N ILE A 104 20.30 -15.34 -22.37
CA ILE A 104 21.44 -15.33 -23.31
C ILE A 104 21.61 -16.64 -24.01
N LYS A 105 21.39 -17.77 -23.32
CA LYS A 105 21.40 -19.11 -23.94
C LYS A 105 20.37 -19.22 -25.05
N ASP A 106 19.15 -18.73 -24.82
CA ASP A 106 18.08 -18.72 -25.82
C ASP A 106 18.40 -17.75 -26.96
N ALA A 107 18.92 -16.55 -26.67
CA ALA A 107 19.35 -15.62 -27.71
C ALA A 107 20.40 -16.20 -28.64
N LEU A 108 21.41 -16.90 -28.10
CA LEU A 108 22.46 -17.54 -28.88
C LEU A 108 21.95 -18.78 -29.64
N LYS A 109 21.10 -19.59 -28.99
CA LYS A 109 20.55 -20.80 -29.61
C LYS A 109 19.70 -20.50 -30.83
N TYR A 110 18.94 -19.44 -30.80
CA TYR A 110 17.98 -19.06 -31.83
C TYR A 110 18.45 -17.91 -32.72
N ASP A 111 19.71 -17.44 -32.54
CA ASP A 111 20.20 -16.19 -33.13
C ASP A 111 19.20 -15.05 -33.00
N ALA A 112 18.68 -14.88 -31.80
CA ALA A 112 17.62 -13.93 -31.51
C ALA A 112 18.19 -12.57 -31.14
N ASP A 113 17.61 -11.51 -31.71
CA ASP A 113 17.92 -10.11 -31.37
C ASP A 113 17.28 -9.66 -30.07
N ILE A 114 16.16 -10.32 -29.70
CA ILE A 114 15.45 -10.11 -28.44
C ILE A 114 15.12 -11.47 -27.82
N SER A 115 15.44 -11.64 -26.54
CA SER A 115 15.04 -12.82 -25.76
C SER A 115 14.23 -12.40 -24.56
N GLU A 116 13.03 -12.98 -24.39
CA GLU A 116 12.05 -12.57 -23.38
C GLU A 116 11.62 -13.72 -22.48
N CYS A 117 11.42 -13.44 -21.19
CA CYS A 117 10.91 -14.39 -20.21
C CYS A 117 9.57 -13.93 -19.58
N ARG A 118 8.99 -14.81 -18.79
CA ARG A 118 7.80 -14.50 -17.97
C ARG A 118 8.19 -13.82 -16.67
N PHE A 119 7.19 -13.21 -16.04
CA PHE A 119 7.33 -12.57 -14.73
C PHE A 119 6.27 -13.05 -13.74
N VAL A 120 6.51 -12.80 -12.46
CA VAL A 120 5.52 -12.95 -11.37
C VAL A 120 5.27 -11.61 -10.71
N ARG A 121 4.10 -11.45 -10.10
CA ARG A 121 3.76 -10.29 -9.28
C ARG A 121 3.33 -10.79 -7.92
N GLU A 122 4.17 -10.60 -6.93
CA GLU A 122 3.94 -11.08 -5.57
C GLU A 122 4.56 -10.11 -4.55
N THR A 123 4.32 -10.34 -3.27
CA THR A 123 4.93 -9.54 -2.19
C THR A 123 6.39 -9.94 -1.99
N ILE A 124 7.23 -9.03 -1.54
CA ILE A 124 8.69 -9.22 -1.33
C ILE A 124 9.04 -10.46 -0.48
N GLN A 125 8.13 -10.91 0.38
CA GLN A 125 8.32 -12.10 1.24
C GLN A 125 8.38 -13.42 0.48
N SER A 126 7.83 -13.49 -0.73
CA SER A 126 7.88 -14.70 -1.56
C SER A 126 9.12 -14.78 -2.45
N TYR A 127 10.03 -13.79 -2.40
CA TYR A 127 11.21 -13.75 -3.28
C TYR A 127 12.18 -14.91 -3.03
N GLU A 128 12.47 -15.28 -1.79
CA GLU A 128 13.34 -16.42 -1.48
C GLU A 128 12.76 -17.73 -2.02
N SER A 129 11.47 -17.95 -1.85
CA SER A 129 10.77 -19.10 -2.42
C SER A 129 10.80 -19.09 -3.95
N PHE A 130 10.76 -17.91 -4.56
CA PHE A 130 10.88 -17.73 -6.00
C PHE A 130 12.27 -18.14 -6.50
N CYS A 131 13.35 -17.71 -5.84
CA CYS A 131 14.73 -18.02 -6.20
C CYS A 131 15.06 -19.51 -6.09
N ASN A 132 14.45 -20.22 -5.14
CA ASN A 132 14.70 -21.63 -4.87
C ASN A 132 13.87 -22.60 -5.76
N LYS A 133 13.02 -22.10 -6.65
CA LYS A 133 12.25 -22.94 -7.55
C LYS A 133 13.12 -23.60 -8.60
N ILE A 134 13.03 -24.92 -8.70
CA ILE A 134 13.60 -25.67 -9.84
C ILE A 134 12.79 -25.30 -11.08
N LEU A 135 13.48 -24.78 -12.10
CA LEU A 135 12.85 -24.34 -13.33
C LEU A 135 12.74 -25.49 -14.33
N SER A 136 11.49 -25.83 -14.68
CA SER A 136 11.22 -26.58 -15.91
C SER A 136 10.62 -25.58 -16.90
N TYR A 137 11.24 -25.39 -18.04
CA TYR A 137 10.83 -24.38 -19.01
C TYR A 137 11.04 -24.84 -20.43
N GLU A 138 10.29 -24.23 -21.33
CA GLU A 138 10.40 -24.38 -22.76
C GLU A 138 10.63 -23.02 -23.40
N SER A 139 11.46 -23.01 -24.44
CA SER A 139 11.76 -21.81 -25.22
C SER A 139 11.49 -22.06 -26.68
N LYS A 140 11.02 -21.06 -27.39
CA LYS A 140 10.74 -21.13 -28.83
C LYS A 140 11.23 -19.90 -29.57
N LEU A 141 11.56 -20.10 -30.84
CA LEU A 141 11.83 -19.05 -31.81
C LEU A 141 10.49 -18.44 -32.29
N CYS A 142 10.47 -17.14 -32.47
CA CYS A 142 9.34 -16.40 -33.05
C CYS A 142 9.85 -15.38 -34.07
N SER A 143 9.07 -15.16 -35.13
CA SER A 143 9.31 -14.05 -36.06
C SER A 143 8.91 -12.72 -35.46
N SER A 144 9.46 -11.62 -35.96
CA SER A 144 9.03 -10.26 -35.65
C SER A 144 7.52 -10.07 -35.85
N HIS A 145 6.98 -10.60 -36.94
CA HIS A 145 5.54 -10.53 -37.24
C HIS A 145 4.71 -11.23 -36.16
N ASP A 146 5.04 -12.47 -35.77
CA ASP A 146 4.30 -13.22 -34.76
C ASP A 146 4.40 -12.56 -33.39
N ALA A 147 5.57 -12.01 -33.06
CA ALA A 147 5.78 -11.29 -31.82
C ALA A 147 4.92 -10.01 -31.74
N LEU A 148 4.81 -9.25 -32.84
CA LEU A 148 3.95 -8.05 -32.91
C LEU A 148 2.45 -8.43 -32.88
N MET A 149 2.06 -9.51 -33.51
CA MET A 149 0.70 -10.04 -33.44
C MET A 149 0.35 -10.45 -32.00
N ASP A 150 1.26 -11.12 -31.31
CA ASP A 150 1.07 -11.52 -29.91
C ASP A 150 1.05 -10.31 -28.97
N LEU A 151 1.94 -9.34 -29.19
CA LEU A 151 2.06 -8.14 -28.34
C LEU A 151 0.74 -7.39 -28.21
N TYR A 152 -0.06 -7.31 -29.26
CA TYR A 152 -1.31 -6.56 -29.30
C TYR A 152 -2.55 -7.44 -29.18
N ALA A 153 -2.63 -8.56 -29.87
CA ALA A 153 -3.85 -9.34 -29.97
C ALA A 153 -3.96 -10.46 -28.94
N SER A 154 -3.05 -11.42 -28.94
CA SER A 154 -3.11 -12.58 -28.03
C SER A 154 -2.55 -12.27 -26.64
N LYS A 155 -1.47 -11.51 -26.56
CA LYS A 155 -0.80 -11.09 -25.31
C LYS A 155 -0.41 -12.28 -24.42
N GLU A 156 -0.02 -13.37 -25.04
CA GLU A 156 0.30 -14.61 -24.33
C GLU A 156 1.77 -14.74 -24.01
N ASN A 157 2.63 -14.27 -24.90
CA ASN A 157 4.06 -14.52 -24.84
C ASN A 157 4.89 -13.24 -24.70
N PHE A 158 4.55 -12.20 -25.45
CA PHE A 158 5.29 -10.96 -25.54
C PHE A 158 4.61 -9.82 -24.77
N HIS A 159 5.41 -8.96 -24.17
CA HIS A 159 4.95 -7.90 -23.32
C HIS A 159 5.54 -6.55 -23.72
N ILE A 160 4.79 -5.49 -23.48
CA ILE A 160 5.16 -4.13 -23.90
C ILE A 160 6.22 -3.48 -22.98
N MET A 161 6.45 -4.04 -21.78
CA MET A 161 7.41 -3.52 -20.82
C MET A 161 8.85 -3.73 -21.31
N ALA A 162 9.77 -2.82 -20.96
CA ALA A 162 11.17 -2.91 -21.33
C ALA A 162 11.94 -4.00 -20.57
N TRP A 163 11.51 -4.31 -19.33
CA TRP A 163 12.13 -5.32 -18.48
C TRP A 163 11.72 -6.76 -18.84
N ALA A 164 12.32 -7.76 -18.18
CA ALA A 164 12.17 -9.20 -18.45
C ALA A 164 12.66 -9.65 -19.83
N LYS A 165 13.61 -8.93 -20.40
CA LYS A 165 14.18 -9.17 -21.73
C LYS A 165 15.66 -8.80 -21.80
N ILE A 166 16.35 -9.36 -22.78
CA ILE A 166 17.60 -8.82 -23.30
C ILE A 166 17.42 -8.48 -24.78
N TYR A 167 18.14 -7.45 -25.22
CA TYR A 167 18.08 -6.89 -26.56
C TYR A 167 19.48 -6.79 -27.14
N LYS A 168 19.71 -7.17 -28.40
CA LYS A 168 20.97 -6.78 -29.09
C LYS A 168 21.09 -5.25 -29.02
N ARG A 169 22.25 -4.75 -28.61
CA ARG A 169 22.48 -3.30 -28.41
C ARG A 169 22.20 -2.49 -29.69
N ASP A 170 22.48 -3.04 -30.85
CA ASP A 170 22.31 -2.34 -32.13
C ASP A 170 20.85 -1.96 -32.42
N LEU A 171 19.88 -2.61 -31.81
CA LEU A 171 18.47 -2.22 -31.91
C LEU A 171 18.21 -0.81 -31.35
N PHE A 172 19.07 -0.35 -30.45
CA PHE A 172 18.95 0.99 -29.83
C PHE A 172 19.81 2.06 -30.52
N LYS A 173 20.42 1.78 -31.70
CA LYS A 173 21.24 2.76 -32.40
C LYS A 173 20.48 4.08 -32.62
N ASP A 174 19.26 4.02 -33.12
CA ASP A 174 18.43 5.18 -33.45
C ASP A 174 17.12 5.26 -32.62
N ILE A 175 16.94 4.35 -31.64
CA ILE A 175 15.75 4.33 -30.79
C ILE A 175 16.12 4.74 -29.38
N ARG A 176 15.32 5.67 -28.80
CA ARG A 176 15.45 6.13 -27.42
C ARG A 176 14.06 6.19 -26.79
N PHE A 177 14.00 6.02 -25.46
CA PHE A 177 12.81 6.23 -24.68
C PHE A 177 12.38 7.71 -24.73
N PRO A 178 11.10 8.01 -25.05
CA PRO A 178 10.62 9.40 -25.14
C PRO A 178 10.54 10.03 -23.75
N LYS A 179 11.19 11.18 -23.57
CA LYS A 179 11.18 11.91 -22.30
C LYS A 179 9.80 12.52 -22.00
N GLY A 180 9.47 12.66 -20.71
CA GLY A 180 8.27 13.35 -20.26
C GLY A 180 6.97 12.58 -20.49
N ARG A 181 7.00 11.27 -20.73
CA ARG A 181 5.81 10.41 -20.90
C ARG A 181 5.70 9.38 -19.79
N LEU A 182 4.47 9.01 -19.47
CA LEU A 182 4.19 7.78 -18.73
C LEU A 182 4.01 6.63 -19.72
N HIS A 183 4.40 5.41 -19.34
CA HIS A 183 4.46 4.23 -20.22
C HIS A 183 5.38 4.48 -21.42
N GLU A 184 6.60 4.88 -21.14
CA GLU A 184 7.65 5.29 -22.07
C GLU A 184 8.18 4.16 -22.94
N ASP A 185 7.99 2.91 -22.51
CA ASP A 185 8.32 1.70 -23.25
C ASP A 185 7.36 1.44 -24.43
N MET A 186 6.08 1.80 -24.28
CA MET A 186 5.07 1.55 -25.32
C MET A 186 5.39 2.15 -26.68
N PRO A 187 5.85 3.42 -26.81
CA PRO A 187 6.13 4.03 -28.10
C PRO A 187 7.32 3.46 -28.84
N ILE A 188 8.19 2.71 -28.18
CA ILE A 188 9.41 2.15 -28.80
C ILE A 188 9.34 0.65 -28.99
N MET A 189 8.57 -0.08 -28.19
CA MET A 189 8.61 -1.54 -28.19
C MET A 189 8.23 -2.14 -29.53
N TYR A 190 7.19 -1.63 -30.19
CA TYR A 190 6.83 -2.13 -31.52
C TYR A 190 7.92 -1.89 -32.57
N LYS A 191 8.69 -0.78 -32.46
CA LYS A 191 9.80 -0.47 -33.35
C LYS A 191 10.96 -1.43 -33.13
N LEU A 192 11.30 -1.72 -31.87
CA LEU A 192 12.34 -2.69 -31.52
C LEU A 192 12.00 -4.09 -32.03
N TYR A 193 10.72 -4.51 -31.90
CA TYR A 193 10.28 -5.80 -32.41
C TYR A 193 10.28 -5.87 -33.93
N GLU A 194 9.94 -4.77 -34.60
CA GLU A 194 9.96 -4.71 -36.06
C GLU A 194 11.40 -4.75 -36.64
N LEU A 195 12.36 -4.12 -35.93
CA LEU A 195 13.76 -4.14 -36.31
C LEU A 195 14.43 -5.49 -35.99
N ALA A 196 13.93 -6.24 -35.05
CA ALA A 196 14.47 -7.53 -34.67
C ALA A 196 14.22 -8.56 -35.79
N GLY A 197 15.27 -9.28 -36.23
CA GLY A 197 15.14 -10.36 -37.17
C GLY A 197 14.45 -11.57 -36.53
N ASN A 198 15.04 -12.09 -35.47
CA ASN A 198 14.53 -13.20 -34.68
C ASN A 198 14.28 -12.80 -33.23
N LEU A 199 13.25 -13.39 -32.67
CA LEU A 199 12.93 -13.25 -31.23
C LEU A 199 12.84 -14.64 -30.60
N SER A 200 13.28 -14.77 -29.36
CA SER A 200 13.04 -15.96 -28.54
C SER A 200 12.17 -15.63 -27.35
N VAL A 201 11.34 -16.58 -26.96
CA VAL A 201 10.53 -16.44 -25.76
C VAL A 201 10.53 -17.73 -24.96
N THR A 202 10.71 -17.61 -23.63
CA THR A 202 10.61 -18.72 -22.69
C THR A 202 9.41 -18.58 -21.76
N ASN A 203 8.82 -19.70 -21.36
CA ASN A 203 7.77 -19.71 -20.33
C ASN A 203 8.34 -19.67 -18.89
N ALA A 204 9.68 -19.66 -18.75
CA ALA A 204 10.34 -19.50 -17.46
C ALA A 204 9.97 -18.17 -16.79
N LYS A 205 9.59 -18.22 -15.52
CA LYS A 205 9.29 -17.04 -14.71
C LYS A 205 10.58 -16.58 -14.04
N LEU A 206 11.25 -15.59 -14.62
CA LEU A 206 12.58 -15.16 -14.20
C LEU A 206 12.64 -13.73 -13.67
N TYR A 207 11.58 -12.96 -13.84
CA TYR A 207 11.49 -11.57 -13.37
C TYR A 207 10.44 -11.46 -12.29
N TYR A 208 10.78 -10.82 -11.18
CA TYR A 208 9.92 -10.66 -10.01
C TYR A 208 9.53 -9.21 -9.85
N VAL A 209 8.27 -8.91 -10.16
CA VAL A 209 7.68 -7.57 -9.95
C VAL A 209 7.22 -7.43 -8.51
N SER A 210 7.85 -6.54 -7.76
CA SER A 210 7.53 -6.27 -6.37
C SER A 210 6.24 -5.46 -6.26
N GLU A 211 5.30 -5.94 -5.43
CA GLU A 211 4.09 -5.20 -5.13
C GLU A 211 4.31 -4.19 -4.00
N ARG A 212 4.43 -2.90 -4.32
CA ARG A 212 4.56 -1.82 -3.34
C ARG A 212 3.39 -0.87 -3.32
N VAL A 213 3.16 -0.24 -2.17
CA VAL A 213 2.22 0.88 -2.02
C VAL A 213 2.83 2.11 -2.72
N GLY A 214 2.05 2.82 -3.55
CA GLY A 214 2.53 4.00 -4.27
C GLY A 214 3.09 3.74 -5.67
N SER A 215 3.08 2.49 -6.16
CA SER A 215 3.44 2.17 -7.55
C SER A 215 2.60 2.99 -8.55
N ILE A 216 3.26 3.55 -9.57
CA ILE A 216 2.64 4.35 -10.65
C ILE A 216 1.50 3.59 -11.33
N THR A 217 1.61 2.27 -11.45
CA THR A 217 0.60 1.44 -12.12
C THR A 217 -0.69 1.25 -11.31
N ARG A 218 -0.66 1.50 -10.00
CA ARG A 218 -1.81 1.36 -9.08
C ARG A 218 -2.48 2.67 -8.70
N CYS A 219 -1.99 3.81 -9.20
CA CYS A 219 -2.59 5.12 -8.93
C CYS A 219 -4.06 5.15 -9.37
N GLN A 220 -4.85 5.93 -8.61
CA GLN A 220 -6.21 6.32 -8.97
C GLN A 220 -6.22 7.02 -10.35
N TYR A 221 -7.38 7.53 -10.78
CA TYR A 221 -7.52 8.23 -12.03
C TYR A 221 -6.40 9.26 -12.28
N ASN A 222 -5.71 9.10 -13.40
CA ASN A 222 -4.72 10.05 -13.91
C ASN A 222 -4.97 10.26 -15.40
N ARG A 223 -5.43 11.47 -15.78
CA ARG A 223 -5.78 11.80 -17.14
C ARG A 223 -4.59 11.71 -18.09
N PHE A 224 -3.44 12.25 -17.70
CA PHE A 224 -2.23 12.22 -18.52
C PHE A 224 -1.79 10.79 -18.85
N ARG A 225 -1.86 9.88 -17.88
CA ARG A 225 -1.59 8.46 -18.11
C ARG A 225 -2.52 7.84 -19.15
N ILE A 226 -3.81 8.16 -19.07
CA ILE A 226 -4.81 7.65 -20.04
C ILE A 226 -4.55 8.24 -21.44
N GLU A 227 -4.14 9.49 -21.52
CA GLU A 227 -3.78 10.15 -22.78
C GLU A 227 -2.54 9.49 -23.40
N CYS A 228 -1.48 9.19 -22.61
CA CYS A 228 -0.30 8.47 -23.10
C CYS A 228 -0.65 7.09 -23.67
N TRP A 229 -1.52 6.30 -23.00
CA TRP A 229 -2.02 5.02 -23.51
C TRP A 229 -2.79 5.18 -24.81
N PHE A 230 -3.71 6.12 -24.84
CA PHE A 230 -4.52 6.41 -26.01
C PHE A 230 -3.64 6.77 -27.22
N GLU A 231 -2.73 7.72 -27.03
CA GLU A 231 -1.83 8.20 -28.08
C GLU A 231 -0.92 7.10 -28.63
N HIS A 232 -0.41 6.22 -27.76
CA HIS A 232 0.36 5.07 -28.22
C HIS A 232 -0.40 4.25 -29.25
N TYR A 233 -1.63 3.84 -28.94
CA TYR A 233 -2.41 3.04 -29.88
C TYR A 233 -2.71 3.77 -31.18
N ILE A 234 -2.97 5.07 -31.13
CA ILE A 234 -3.23 5.86 -32.35
C ILE A 234 -1.95 5.99 -33.18
N GLN A 235 -0.81 6.30 -32.56
CA GLN A 235 0.47 6.43 -33.26
C GLN A 235 0.91 5.10 -33.90
N THR A 236 0.80 4.00 -33.19
CA THR A 236 1.13 2.69 -33.71
C THR A 236 0.16 2.26 -34.83
N PHE A 237 -1.13 2.58 -34.68
CA PHE A 237 -2.10 2.33 -35.74
C PHE A 237 -1.78 3.11 -37.01
N GLU A 238 -1.50 4.42 -36.93
CA GLU A 238 -1.16 5.24 -38.09
C GLU A 238 0.17 4.80 -38.74
N TYR A 239 1.15 4.35 -37.95
CA TYR A 239 2.40 3.79 -38.43
C TYR A 239 2.16 2.56 -39.34
N TYR A 240 1.41 1.56 -38.86
CA TYR A 240 1.15 0.34 -39.65
C TYR A 240 0.13 0.56 -40.78
N LYS A 241 -0.68 1.56 -40.68
CA LYS A 241 -1.55 2.00 -41.79
C LYS A 241 -0.73 2.62 -42.92
N SER A 242 0.28 3.43 -42.61
CA SER A 242 1.16 4.06 -43.62
C SER A 242 2.07 3.04 -44.30
N SER A 243 2.51 1.99 -43.61
CA SER A 243 3.28 0.89 -44.17
C SER A 243 2.43 -0.21 -44.86
N ASN A 244 1.12 -0.02 -44.96
CA ASN A 244 0.15 -0.98 -45.54
C ASN A 244 0.18 -2.38 -44.88
N ASN A 245 0.69 -2.51 -43.65
CA ASN A 245 0.68 -3.76 -42.91
C ASN A 245 -0.67 -3.98 -42.22
N ASN A 246 -1.63 -4.51 -42.97
CA ASN A 246 -3.01 -4.68 -42.53
C ASN A 246 -3.18 -5.69 -41.38
N GLU A 247 -2.31 -6.70 -41.27
CA GLU A 247 -2.41 -7.72 -40.23
C GLU A 247 -2.01 -7.14 -38.88
N ILE A 248 -0.85 -6.52 -38.77
CA ILE A 248 -0.38 -5.90 -37.55
C ILE A 248 -1.28 -4.71 -37.19
N MET A 249 -1.72 -3.91 -38.18
CA MET A 249 -2.68 -2.84 -37.96
C MET A 249 -3.98 -3.33 -37.30
N ASN A 250 -4.51 -4.47 -37.73
CA ASN A 250 -5.70 -5.07 -37.11
C ASN A 250 -5.42 -5.65 -35.75
N SER A 251 -4.21 -6.17 -35.49
CA SER A 251 -3.75 -6.61 -34.17
C SER A 251 -3.71 -5.41 -33.19
N VAL A 252 -3.17 -4.26 -33.61
CA VAL A 252 -3.16 -3.02 -32.80
C VAL A 252 -4.60 -2.57 -32.44
N LYS A 253 -5.52 -2.63 -33.40
CA LYS A 253 -6.97 -2.35 -33.12
C LYS A 253 -7.54 -3.34 -32.11
N ALA A 254 -7.21 -4.63 -32.21
CA ALA A 254 -7.64 -5.65 -31.26
C ALA A 254 -7.11 -5.35 -29.86
N GLY A 255 -5.85 -4.95 -29.74
CA GLY A 255 -5.23 -4.50 -28.49
C GLY A 255 -5.98 -3.32 -27.86
N TYR A 256 -6.27 -2.30 -28.65
CA TYR A 256 -7.05 -1.16 -28.21
C TYR A 256 -8.43 -1.57 -27.66
N ILE A 257 -9.14 -2.44 -28.39
CA ILE A 257 -10.46 -2.94 -27.99
C ILE A 257 -10.38 -3.71 -26.65
N GLN A 258 -9.29 -4.40 -26.40
CA GLN A 258 -9.11 -5.15 -25.15
C GLN A 258 -8.74 -4.24 -23.97
N ASP A 259 -7.87 -3.26 -24.17
CA ASP A 259 -7.26 -2.47 -23.10
C ASP A 259 -8.05 -1.23 -22.69
N MET A 260 -8.79 -0.58 -23.62
CA MET A 260 -9.46 0.70 -23.34
C MET A 260 -10.66 0.63 -22.37
N PRO A 261 -11.42 -0.47 -22.27
CA PRO A 261 -12.57 -0.50 -21.36
C PRO A 261 -12.29 -0.20 -19.88
N PRO A 262 -11.18 -0.61 -19.26
CA PRO A 262 -10.82 -0.18 -17.90
C PRO A 262 -10.64 1.34 -17.79
N TYR A 263 -10.03 1.99 -18.78
CA TYR A 263 -9.73 3.43 -18.74
C TYR A 263 -10.98 4.29 -18.85
N TRP A 264 -11.95 3.95 -19.69
CA TRP A 264 -13.20 4.71 -19.68
C TRP A 264 -14.03 4.51 -18.41
N LEU A 265 -13.87 3.36 -17.70
CA LEU A 265 -14.43 3.18 -16.37
C LEU A 265 -13.80 4.11 -15.35
N MET A 266 -12.48 4.33 -15.43
CA MET A 266 -11.76 5.32 -14.60
C MET A 266 -12.28 6.74 -14.92
N CYS A 267 -12.39 7.11 -16.21
CA CYS A 267 -12.98 8.38 -16.63
C CYS A 267 -14.42 8.56 -16.13
N TYR A 268 -15.24 7.51 -16.19
CA TYR A 268 -16.61 7.53 -15.66
C TYR A 268 -16.64 7.80 -14.16
N SER A 269 -15.77 7.12 -13.39
CA SER A 269 -15.68 7.28 -11.93
C SER A 269 -15.18 8.68 -11.53
N ALA A 270 -14.29 9.26 -12.33
CA ALA A 270 -13.73 10.61 -12.15
C ALA A 270 -14.58 11.72 -12.79
N HIS A 271 -15.72 11.37 -13.39
CA HIS A 271 -16.59 12.31 -14.10
C HIS A 271 -15.94 13.00 -15.34
N ASP A 272 -14.83 12.47 -15.87
CA ASP A 272 -14.22 12.98 -17.12
C ASP A 272 -14.95 12.45 -18.34
N LYS A 273 -16.05 13.14 -18.68
CA LYS A 273 -16.89 12.81 -19.83
C LYS A 273 -16.19 13.06 -21.18
N VAL A 274 -15.26 14.00 -21.23
CA VAL A 274 -14.56 14.39 -22.47
C VAL A 274 -13.62 13.25 -22.90
N MET A 275 -12.74 12.82 -22.00
CA MET A 275 -11.80 11.73 -22.28
C MET A 275 -12.55 10.41 -22.53
N MET A 276 -13.57 10.11 -21.73
CA MET A 276 -14.41 8.94 -21.94
C MET A 276 -15.03 8.90 -23.35
N LYS A 277 -15.60 10.01 -23.85
CA LYS A 277 -16.16 10.10 -25.20
C LYS A 277 -15.09 9.90 -26.27
N LYS A 278 -13.88 10.46 -26.08
CA LYS A 278 -12.75 10.30 -27.01
C LYS A 278 -12.37 8.81 -27.15
N LEU A 279 -12.19 8.10 -26.02
CA LEU A 279 -11.87 6.67 -26.01
C LEU A 279 -12.94 5.80 -26.70
N ILE A 280 -14.22 6.05 -26.41
CA ILE A 280 -15.35 5.30 -26.99
C ILE A 280 -15.47 5.55 -28.49
N ARG A 281 -15.24 6.77 -28.96
CA ARG A 281 -15.29 7.12 -30.38
C ARG A 281 -14.29 6.31 -31.20
N GLU A 282 -13.03 6.25 -30.75
CA GLU A 282 -11.99 5.48 -31.42
C GLU A 282 -12.23 3.96 -31.31
N TYR A 283 -12.75 3.51 -30.17
CA TYR A 283 -13.16 2.12 -30.00
C TYR A 283 -14.17 1.69 -31.08
N ARG A 284 -15.18 2.50 -31.35
CA ARG A 284 -16.19 2.23 -32.38
C ARG A 284 -15.61 2.23 -33.78
N LYS A 285 -14.65 3.11 -34.08
CA LYS A 285 -13.95 3.12 -35.39
C LYS A 285 -13.14 1.84 -35.61
N PHE A 286 -12.49 1.34 -34.55
CA PHE A 286 -11.62 0.14 -34.63
C PHE A 286 -12.43 -1.16 -34.61
N PHE A 287 -13.67 -1.11 -34.14
CA PHE A 287 -14.50 -2.29 -34.01
C PHE A 287 -15.01 -2.80 -35.35
N LYS A 288 -14.40 -3.91 -35.84
CA LYS A 288 -14.76 -4.61 -37.05
C LYS A 288 -14.74 -6.12 -36.83
N LEU A 289 -15.45 -6.88 -37.67
CA LEU A 289 -15.58 -8.34 -37.51
C LEU A 289 -14.24 -9.07 -37.60
N ASN A 290 -13.37 -8.67 -38.53
CA ASN A 290 -12.02 -9.23 -38.68
C ASN A 290 -11.17 -8.95 -37.44
N VAL A 291 -11.28 -7.78 -36.81
CA VAL A 291 -10.59 -7.42 -35.57
C VAL A 291 -11.10 -8.26 -34.39
N LEU A 292 -12.43 -8.48 -34.31
CA LEU A 292 -13.00 -9.33 -33.27
C LEU A 292 -12.49 -10.77 -33.30
N ARG A 293 -12.14 -11.31 -34.46
CA ARG A 293 -11.56 -12.66 -34.58
C ARG A 293 -10.18 -12.77 -33.91
N LEU A 294 -9.44 -11.68 -33.84
CA LEU A 294 -8.12 -11.60 -33.20
C LEU A 294 -8.22 -11.53 -31.67
N ILE A 295 -9.35 -11.09 -31.12
CA ILE A 295 -9.57 -10.97 -29.68
C ILE A 295 -9.83 -12.34 -29.05
N ASN A 296 -9.29 -12.57 -27.86
CA ASN A 296 -9.54 -13.77 -27.06
C ASN A 296 -11.06 -14.07 -26.98
N LYS A 297 -11.46 -15.32 -27.23
CA LYS A 297 -12.88 -15.75 -27.29
C LYS A 297 -13.68 -15.32 -26.07
N LYS A 298 -13.10 -15.39 -24.86
CA LYS A 298 -13.75 -14.97 -23.61
C LYS A 298 -14.05 -13.47 -23.54
N LEU A 299 -13.31 -12.65 -24.27
CA LEU A 299 -13.46 -11.18 -24.27
C LEU A 299 -14.36 -10.68 -25.40
N ARG A 300 -14.67 -11.49 -26.43
CA ARG A 300 -15.47 -11.07 -27.60
C ARG A 300 -16.86 -10.56 -27.23
N ILE A 301 -17.58 -11.30 -26.41
CA ILE A 301 -18.93 -10.89 -25.94
C ILE A 301 -18.86 -9.54 -25.23
N LYS A 302 -17.86 -9.37 -24.36
CA LYS A 302 -17.65 -8.11 -23.65
C LYS A 302 -17.30 -6.96 -24.62
N ALA A 303 -16.50 -7.24 -25.65
CA ALA A 303 -16.15 -6.27 -26.68
C ALA A 303 -17.40 -5.83 -27.47
N ILE A 304 -18.29 -6.75 -27.84
CA ILE A 304 -19.56 -6.46 -28.50
C ILE A 304 -20.46 -5.59 -27.59
N LEU A 305 -20.64 -5.98 -26.33
CA LEU A 305 -21.44 -5.19 -25.38
C LEU A 305 -20.88 -3.78 -25.18
N ASN A 306 -19.56 -3.63 -25.11
CA ASN A 306 -18.90 -2.33 -25.00
C ASN A 306 -19.12 -1.46 -26.26
N TYR A 307 -19.19 -2.05 -27.45
CA TYR A 307 -19.47 -1.33 -28.69
C TYR A 307 -20.86 -0.70 -28.68
N PHE A 308 -21.89 -1.46 -28.32
CA PHE A 308 -23.27 -0.97 -28.33
C PHE A 308 -23.53 0.00 -27.17
N SER A 309 -23.13 -0.36 -25.96
CA SER A 309 -23.32 0.51 -24.80
C SER A 309 -22.30 0.25 -23.69
N PRO A 310 -21.26 1.07 -23.58
CA PRO A 310 -20.34 1.02 -22.44
C PRO A 310 -21.04 1.12 -21.08
N ASN A 311 -22.17 1.87 -21.03
CA ASN A 311 -22.97 2.04 -19.81
C ASN A 311 -23.61 0.72 -19.34
N ILE A 312 -24.02 -0.16 -20.27
CA ILE A 312 -24.55 -1.49 -19.93
C ILE A 312 -23.46 -2.33 -19.22
N VAL A 313 -22.22 -2.30 -19.70
CA VAL A 313 -21.13 -3.03 -19.08
C VAL A 313 -20.81 -2.49 -17.68
N ILE A 314 -20.87 -1.15 -17.50
CA ILE A 314 -20.75 -0.51 -16.19
C ILE A 314 -21.88 -0.98 -15.25
N PHE A 315 -23.10 -0.99 -15.73
CA PHE A 315 -24.28 -1.44 -15.00
C PHE A 315 -24.19 -2.93 -14.61
N LEU A 316 -23.83 -3.79 -15.56
CA LEU A 316 -23.63 -5.22 -15.30
C LEU A 316 -22.53 -5.49 -14.28
N LYS A 317 -21.42 -4.73 -14.32
CA LYS A 317 -20.38 -4.82 -13.27
C LYS A 317 -20.89 -4.40 -11.89
N LYS A 318 -21.72 -3.35 -11.81
CA LYS A 318 -22.36 -2.93 -10.55
C LYS A 318 -23.29 -4.02 -10.01
N ILE A 319 -24.10 -4.62 -10.90
CA ILE A 319 -24.99 -5.75 -10.55
C ILE A 319 -24.14 -6.94 -10.06
N LYS A 320 -23.09 -7.34 -10.81
CA LYS A 320 -22.22 -8.47 -10.41
C LYS A 320 -21.57 -8.24 -9.04
N ARG A 321 -21.10 -7.02 -8.75
CA ARG A 321 -20.59 -6.66 -7.41
C ARG A 321 -21.67 -6.78 -6.34
N LYS A 322 -22.89 -6.31 -6.63
CA LYS A 322 -24.03 -6.42 -5.71
C LYS A 322 -24.42 -7.87 -5.45
N ILE A 323 -24.46 -8.70 -6.51
CA ILE A 323 -24.74 -10.16 -6.39
C ILE A 323 -23.62 -10.84 -5.57
N LYS A 324 -22.35 -10.55 -5.85
CA LYS A 324 -21.24 -11.08 -5.06
C LYS A 324 -21.37 -10.71 -3.59
N TYR A 325 -21.68 -9.45 -3.30
CA TYR A 325 -21.92 -8.97 -1.96
C TYR A 325 -23.07 -9.72 -1.26
N ILE A 326 -24.23 -9.87 -1.95
CA ILE A 326 -25.37 -10.62 -1.41
C ILE A 326 -25.00 -12.09 -1.16
N LYS A 327 -24.26 -12.73 -2.09
CA LYS A 327 -23.78 -14.11 -1.88
C LYS A 327 -22.87 -14.21 -0.66
N THR A 328 -21.96 -13.24 -0.45
CA THR A 328 -21.09 -13.19 0.73
C THR A 328 -21.91 -13.09 2.02
N LEU A 329 -22.95 -12.24 2.04
CA LEU A 329 -23.84 -12.10 3.19
C LEU A 329 -24.59 -13.39 3.49
N ILE A 330 -25.15 -14.02 2.45
CA ILE A 330 -25.94 -15.25 2.59
C ILE A 330 -25.04 -16.41 3.03
N SER A 331 -23.89 -16.62 2.38
CA SER A 331 -22.96 -17.68 2.77
C SER A 331 -22.44 -17.47 4.21
N GLY A 332 -22.13 -16.22 4.58
CA GLY A 332 -21.73 -15.89 5.94
C GLY A 332 -22.80 -16.21 6.97
N TYR A 333 -24.07 -15.95 6.65
CA TYR A 333 -25.18 -16.32 7.52
C TYR A 333 -25.26 -17.83 7.76
N PHE A 334 -25.24 -18.64 6.70
CA PHE A 334 -25.31 -20.10 6.84
C PHE A 334 -24.08 -20.69 7.54
N MET A 335 -22.89 -20.17 7.27
CA MET A 335 -21.65 -20.65 7.92
C MET A 335 -21.61 -20.31 9.41
N ASN A 336 -22.17 -19.18 9.82
CA ASN A 336 -22.04 -18.68 11.18
C ASN A 336 -23.31 -18.88 12.03
N LYS A 337 -24.42 -19.38 11.45
CA LYS A 337 -25.69 -19.46 12.15
C LYS A 337 -25.58 -20.22 13.48
N ALA A 338 -25.00 -21.41 13.46
CA ALA A 338 -24.83 -22.21 14.66
C ALA A 338 -24.03 -21.46 15.75
N LYS A 339 -22.93 -20.85 15.37
CA LYS A 339 -22.09 -20.02 16.27
C LYS A 339 -22.88 -18.88 16.90
N TYR A 340 -23.75 -18.20 16.13
CA TYR A 340 -24.54 -17.08 16.63
C TYR A 340 -25.74 -17.51 17.46
N ASP A 341 -26.24 -18.73 17.26
CA ASP A 341 -27.33 -19.28 18.08
C ASP A 341 -26.89 -19.60 19.52
N GLU A 342 -25.57 -19.76 19.75
CA GLU A 342 -24.97 -19.96 21.08
C GLU A 342 -24.82 -18.67 21.90
N TYR A 343 -25.01 -17.48 21.30
CA TYR A 343 -24.86 -16.20 21.99
C TYR A 343 -26.20 -15.73 22.60
N ASP A 344 -26.16 -15.32 23.83
CA ASP A 344 -27.30 -14.80 24.60
C ASP A 344 -27.34 -13.26 24.66
N GLU A 345 -28.25 -12.69 25.42
CA GLU A 345 -28.36 -11.26 25.67
C GLU A 345 -27.17 -10.68 26.47
N ASN A 346 -26.44 -11.54 27.19
CA ASN A 346 -25.26 -11.15 27.97
C ASN A 346 -24.01 -11.02 27.09
N THR A 347 -24.09 -11.34 25.80
CA THR A 347 -22.95 -11.25 24.89
C THR A 347 -22.74 -9.82 24.39
N ILE A 348 -21.51 -9.33 24.51
CA ILE A 348 -21.04 -8.03 23.97
C ILE A 348 -20.25 -8.31 22.70
N PHE A 349 -20.54 -7.57 21.63
CA PHE A 349 -19.83 -7.70 20.35
C PHE A 349 -18.90 -6.50 20.15
N ILE A 350 -17.62 -6.76 19.83
CA ILE A 350 -16.68 -5.74 19.35
C ILE A 350 -16.50 -5.92 17.84
N TYR A 351 -16.98 -4.95 17.08
CA TYR A 351 -17.09 -5.00 15.63
C TYR A 351 -15.98 -4.19 14.95
N GLY A 352 -15.30 -4.78 13.97
CA GLY A 352 -14.25 -4.11 13.20
C GLY A 352 -12.86 -4.20 13.86
N VAL A 353 -12.58 -5.28 14.57
CA VAL A 353 -11.28 -5.52 15.20
C VAL A 353 -10.20 -5.67 14.11
N PRO A 354 -9.03 -5.04 14.25
CA PRO A 354 -8.01 -5.01 13.21
C PRO A 354 -7.37 -6.37 12.94
N GLU A 355 -7.15 -6.67 11.66
CA GLU A 355 -6.43 -7.86 11.18
C GLU A 355 -5.12 -7.48 10.46
N HIS A 356 -4.73 -6.21 10.49
CA HIS A 356 -3.49 -5.72 9.89
C HIS A 356 -2.39 -5.57 10.94
N GLY A 357 -1.14 -5.47 10.48
CA GLY A 357 0.05 -5.46 11.33
C GLY A 357 0.33 -4.17 12.11
N ASN A 358 -0.63 -3.24 12.19
CA ASN A 358 -0.48 -2.04 13.03
C ASN A 358 -0.68 -2.41 14.51
N ILE A 359 0.41 -2.48 15.25
CA ILE A 359 0.42 -2.89 16.66
C ILE A 359 -0.33 -1.87 17.53
N GLY A 360 -0.37 -0.59 17.13
CA GLY A 360 -1.16 0.43 17.81
C GLY A 360 -2.65 0.12 17.82
N ASP A 361 -3.22 -0.27 16.68
CA ASP A 361 -4.63 -0.63 16.58
C ASP A 361 -4.92 -1.96 17.33
N GLN A 362 -3.97 -2.89 17.36
CA GLN A 362 -4.06 -4.12 18.16
C GLN A 362 -4.05 -3.81 19.66
N ALA A 363 -3.23 -2.84 20.10
CA ALA A 363 -3.22 -2.39 21.49
C ALA A 363 -4.55 -1.77 21.91
N ILE A 364 -5.21 -1.00 21.01
CA ILE A 364 -6.56 -0.50 21.25
C ILE A 364 -7.52 -1.65 21.50
N ALA A 365 -7.54 -2.66 20.64
CA ALA A 365 -8.44 -3.77 20.78
C ALA A 365 -8.18 -4.60 22.06
N ALA A 366 -6.91 -4.81 22.45
CA ALA A 366 -6.56 -5.43 23.72
C ALA A 366 -7.05 -4.61 24.92
N ALA A 367 -6.90 -3.28 24.87
CA ALA A 367 -7.36 -2.39 25.91
C ALA A 367 -8.90 -2.35 25.99
N GLU A 368 -9.60 -2.39 24.86
CA GLU A 368 -11.06 -2.49 24.81
C GLU A 368 -11.57 -3.75 25.49
N VAL A 369 -10.99 -4.90 25.15
CA VAL A 369 -11.35 -6.19 25.77
C VAL A 369 -11.09 -6.16 27.27
N ASN A 370 -9.91 -5.69 27.69
CA ASN A 370 -9.58 -5.60 29.11
C ASN A 370 -10.55 -4.68 29.86
N TYR A 371 -10.77 -3.47 29.33
CA TYR A 371 -11.67 -2.49 29.96
C TYR A 371 -13.11 -3.00 30.10
N ILE A 372 -13.61 -3.68 29.07
CA ILE A 372 -14.96 -4.27 29.09
C ILE A 372 -15.02 -5.46 30.05
N SER A 373 -13.99 -6.29 30.09
CA SER A 373 -13.91 -7.45 31.00
C SER A 373 -13.85 -7.01 32.48
N ASP A 374 -13.11 -5.94 32.78
CA ASP A 374 -13.05 -5.34 34.11
C ASP A 374 -14.44 -4.80 34.53
N LEU A 375 -15.17 -4.20 33.61
CA LEU A 375 -16.48 -3.60 33.88
C LEU A 375 -17.62 -4.65 33.95
N PHE A 376 -17.51 -5.72 33.16
CA PHE A 376 -18.52 -6.78 33.01
C PHE A 376 -17.90 -8.17 33.07
N PRO A 377 -17.40 -8.61 34.23
CA PRO A 377 -16.60 -9.84 34.36
C PRO A 377 -17.36 -11.12 33.99
N ASN A 378 -18.70 -11.09 34.04
CA ASN A 378 -19.55 -12.24 33.74
C ASN A 378 -20.13 -12.24 32.33
N ARG A 379 -19.75 -11.27 31.47
CA ARG A 379 -20.26 -11.20 30.11
C ARG A 379 -19.30 -11.80 29.10
N LYS A 380 -19.84 -12.50 28.12
CA LYS A 380 -19.07 -13.03 26.98
C LYS A 380 -18.75 -11.89 26.01
N ILE A 381 -17.48 -11.72 25.70
CA ILE A 381 -17.01 -10.77 24.66
C ILE A 381 -16.71 -11.56 23.38
N VAL A 382 -17.25 -11.07 22.27
CA VAL A 382 -17.06 -11.68 20.93
C VAL A 382 -16.46 -10.65 20.00
N LEU A 383 -15.28 -10.95 19.46
CA LEU A 383 -14.56 -10.11 18.52
C LEU A 383 -15.00 -10.44 17.09
N ILE A 384 -15.31 -9.42 16.30
CA ILE A 384 -15.66 -9.56 14.88
C ILE A 384 -14.58 -8.82 14.07
N PRO A 385 -13.68 -9.56 13.41
CA PRO A 385 -12.60 -9.00 12.62
C PRO A 385 -13.08 -8.17 11.42
N GLU A 386 -12.27 -7.20 10.98
CA GLU A 386 -12.59 -6.28 9.86
C GLU A 386 -13.04 -7.01 8.60
N TYR A 387 -12.30 -8.04 8.15
CA TYR A 387 -12.61 -8.77 6.92
C TYR A 387 -13.84 -9.67 7.05
N GLU A 388 -14.23 -10.00 8.27
CA GLU A 388 -15.43 -10.81 8.54
C GLU A 388 -16.70 -9.98 8.77
N CYS A 389 -16.57 -8.66 8.92
CA CYS A 389 -17.69 -7.78 9.22
C CYS A 389 -18.87 -7.95 8.26
N HIS A 390 -18.61 -8.04 6.97
CA HIS A 390 -19.67 -8.26 5.97
C HIS A 390 -20.33 -9.63 6.08
N ARG A 391 -19.57 -10.69 6.42
CA ARG A 391 -20.09 -12.06 6.54
C ARG A 391 -20.97 -12.23 7.77
N ASN A 392 -20.59 -11.57 8.86
CA ASN A 392 -21.29 -11.69 10.13
C ASN A 392 -22.52 -10.77 10.26
N LEU A 393 -22.66 -9.79 9.35
CA LEU A 393 -23.65 -8.72 9.49
C LEU A 393 -25.09 -9.19 9.59
N ILE A 394 -25.51 -10.20 8.79
CA ILE A 394 -26.90 -10.71 8.82
C ILE A 394 -27.15 -11.41 10.15
N SER A 395 -26.26 -12.30 10.58
CA SER A 395 -26.38 -13.03 11.84
C SER A 395 -26.41 -12.07 13.02
N LEU A 396 -25.49 -11.09 13.05
CA LEU A 396 -25.43 -10.06 14.09
C LEU A 396 -26.71 -9.21 14.12
N LYS A 397 -27.23 -8.82 12.95
CA LYS A 397 -28.49 -8.05 12.85
C LYS A 397 -29.68 -8.83 13.38
N LEU A 398 -29.81 -10.10 13.06
CA LEU A 398 -30.90 -10.93 13.54
C LEU A 398 -30.82 -11.13 15.06
N LEU A 399 -29.62 -11.40 15.56
CA LEU A 399 -29.38 -11.57 16.99
C LEU A 399 -29.68 -10.28 17.77
N THR A 400 -29.09 -9.16 17.38
CA THR A 400 -29.26 -7.86 18.06
C THR A 400 -30.70 -7.33 17.95
N ASN A 401 -31.42 -7.63 16.87
CA ASN A 401 -32.85 -7.29 16.77
C ASN A 401 -33.74 -8.09 17.73
N LYS A 402 -33.32 -9.32 18.11
CA LYS A 402 -34.05 -10.20 19.01
C LYS A 402 -33.70 -9.97 20.47
N ARG A 403 -32.41 -9.74 20.76
CA ARG A 403 -31.86 -9.75 22.12
C ARG A 403 -31.32 -8.39 22.59
N HIS A 404 -31.32 -7.36 21.73
CA HIS A 404 -30.84 -6.00 22.01
C HIS A 404 -29.40 -5.93 22.56
N ASN A 405 -28.52 -6.84 22.12
CA ASN A 405 -27.14 -6.88 22.56
C ASN A 405 -26.41 -5.54 22.37
N LEU A 406 -25.45 -5.27 23.25
CA LEU A 406 -24.50 -4.18 23.09
C LEU A 406 -23.52 -4.48 21.97
N CYS A 407 -23.40 -3.58 21.02
CA CYS A 407 -22.44 -3.65 19.93
C CYS A 407 -21.45 -2.50 20.04
N ILE A 408 -20.21 -2.79 20.29
CA ILE A 408 -19.11 -1.84 20.34
C ILE A 408 -18.45 -1.81 18.96
N ILE A 409 -18.21 -0.63 18.43
CA ILE A 409 -17.40 -0.46 17.22
C ILE A 409 -16.01 -0.03 17.67
N HIS A 410 -15.02 -0.78 17.21
CA HIS A 410 -13.60 -0.59 17.51
C HIS A 410 -13.15 0.87 17.34
N GLY A 411 -12.35 1.36 18.30
CA GLY A 411 -11.81 2.71 18.36
C GLY A 411 -10.65 2.97 17.41
N GLY A 412 -9.97 4.08 17.60
CA GLY A 412 -8.71 4.39 16.88
C GLY A 412 -8.70 5.69 16.09
N GLY A 413 -7.80 5.77 15.11
CA GLY A 413 -7.54 6.98 14.33
C GLY A 413 -8.12 7.00 12.92
N ASN A 414 -9.18 6.24 12.65
CA ASN A 414 -9.60 5.92 11.29
C ASN A 414 -11.06 6.32 10.93
N MET A 415 -11.71 7.18 11.72
CA MET A 415 -13.05 7.68 11.42
C MET A 415 -12.98 8.87 10.47
N GLY A 416 -13.39 8.68 9.21
CA GLY A 416 -13.38 9.73 8.20
C GLY A 416 -12.97 9.25 6.81
N ILE A 417 -12.42 10.18 6.02
CA ILE A 417 -12.12 9.93 4.60
C ILE A 417 -10.73 9.34 4.35
N LEU A 418 -9.80 9.46 5.29
CA LEU A 418 -8.43 8.99 5.15
C LEU A 418 -8.35 7.45 5.07
N TYR A 419 -9.25 6.75 5.79
CA TYR A 419 -9.35 5.29 5.83
C TYR A 419 -10.74 4.81 5.38
N PRO A 420 -11.04 4.86 4.06
CA PRO A 420 -12.39 4.63 3.54
C PRO A 420 -12.91 3.20 3.75
N PHE A 421 -12.03 2.21 3.92
CA PHE A 421 -12.43 0.83 4.19
C PHE A 421 -13.00 0.71 5.61
N GLN A 422 -12.26 1.13 6.64
CA GLN A 422 -12.70 1.10 8.03
C GLN A 422 -13.97 1.93 8.24
N GLU A 423 -14.01 3.11 7.64
CA GLU A 423 -15.22 3.95 7.70
C GLU A 423 -16.43 3.28 7.03
N SER A 424 -16.22 2.56 5.92
CA SER A 424 -17.31 1.84 5.25
C SER A 424 -17.88 0.71 6.10
N ILE A 425 -17.06 0.01 6.87
CA ILE A 425 -17.45 -1.03 7.83
C ILE A 425 -18.29 -0.42 8.95
N ARG A 426 -17.83 0.69 9.53
CA ARG A 426 -18.52 1.43 10.61
C ARG A 426 -19.89 1.93 10.17
N LEU A 427 -19.94 2.61 9.03
CA LEU A 427 -21.21 3.09 8.45
C LEU A 427 -22.18 1.95 8.14
N LEU A 428 -21.66 0.81 7.71
CA LEU A 428 -22.48 -0.35 7.40
C LEU A 428 -23.08 -0.94 8.68
N ALA A 429 -22.30 -1.08 9.74
CA ALA A 429 -22.77 -1.56 11.05
C ALA A 429 -23.90 -0.66 11.59
N VAL A 430 -23.65 0.65 11.70
CA VAL A 430 -24.64 1.61 12.19
C VAL A 430 -25.92 1.61 11.35
N LYS A 431 -25.78 1.56 10.01
CA LYS A 431 -26.95 1.54 9.10
C LYS A 431 -27.80 0.28 9.26
N GLN A 432 -27.19 -0.87 9.53
CA GLN A 432 -27.89 -2.16 9.52
C GLN A 432 -28.38 -2.59 10.90
N LEU A 433 -27.65 -2.26 11.95
CA LEU A 433 -27.95 -2.65 13.32
C LEU A 433 -28.87 -1.63 14.04
N LYS A 434 -29.95 -1.22 13.39
CA LYS A 434 -30.81 -0.10 13.82
C LYS A 434 -31.43 -0.24 15.22
N LYS A 435 -31.57 -1.47 15.72
CA LYS A 435 -32.15 -1.75 17.05
C LYS A 435 -31.07 -2.03 18.10
N ALA A 436 -29.83 -2.25 17.70
CA ALA A 436 -28.74 -2.48 18.62
C ALA A 436 -28.42 -1.22 19.40
N LYS A 437 -27.89 -1.39 20.61
CA LYS A 437 -27.21 -0.36 21.38
C LYS A 437 -25.78 -0.30 20.83
N ILE A 438 -25.38 0.83 20.21
CA ILE A 438 -24.07 0.97 19.54
C ILE A 438 -23.24 2.04 20.27
N ILE A 439 -22.03 1.65 20.63
CA ILE A 439 -21.01 2.56 21.15
C ILE A 439 -19.81 2.52 20.21
N ILE A 440 -19.46 3.66 19.63
CA ILE A 440 -18.18 3.83 18.92
C ILE A 440 -17.14 4.23 19.95
N PHE A 441 -16.13 3.40 20.15
CA PHE A 441 -15.05 3.65 21.11
C PHE A 441 -14.15 4.81 20.67
N PRO A 442 -13.28 5.34 21.56
CA PRO A 442 -12.59 6.61 21.35
C PRO A 442 -11.91 6.74 19.99
N GLN A 443 -12.34 7.71 19.18
CA GLN A 443 -11.91 7.92 17.79
C GLN A 443 -11.24 9.29 17.60
N SER A 444 -10.25 9.33 16.68
CA SER A 444 -9.95 10.57 15.97
C SER A 444 -10.84 10.71 14.75
N ILE A 445 -11.41 11.91 14.55
CA ILE A 445 -12.32 12.18 13.44
C ILE A 445 -11.62 13.06 12.40
N ASP A 446 -11.61 12.60 11.14
CA ASP A 446 -11.02 13.30 10.00
C ASP A 446 -12.00 13.30 8.81
N TYR A 447 -12.90 14.27 8.83
CA TYR A 447 -13.75 14.63 7.71
C TYR A 447 -13.35 16.01 7.22
N SER A 448 -12.74 16.08 6.04
CA SER A 448 -12.58 17.34 5.31
C SER A 448 -13.94 17.92 4.92
N GLU A 449 -13.98 19.23 4.68
CA GLU A 449 -15.15 20.03 4.37
C GLU A 449 -16.19 19.36 3.46
N GLU A 450 -17.44 19.82 3.50
CA GLU A 450 -18.67 19.37 2.83
C GLU A 450 -18.47 18.45 1.62
N SER A 451 -18.17 17.19 1.89
CA SER A 451 -18.02 16.14 0.88
C SER A 451 -19.26 15.23 0.82
N LYS A 452 -19.49 14.54 -0.30
CA LYS A 452 -20.53 13.50 -0.40
C LYS A 452 -20.33 12.38 0.62
N ALA A 453 -19.09 12.14 1.03
CA ALA A 453 -18.75 11.15 2.07
C ALA A 453 -19.26 11.62 3.43
N LEU A 454 -19.02 12.88 3.80
CA LEU A 454 -19.52 13.47 5.04
C LEU A 454 -21.06 13.49 5.07
N GLN A 455 -21.73 13.91 3.98
CA GLN A 455 -23.19 13.91 3.91
C GLN A 455 -23.78 12.51 4.13
N LYS A 456 -23.15 11.49 3.52
CA LYS A 456 -23.56 10.10 3.73
C LYS A 456 -23.36 9.65 5.17
N ALA A 457 -22.23 9.99 5.79
CA ALA A 457 -21.93 9.65 7.18
C ALA A 457 -22.92 10.34 8.12
N ARG A 458 -23.15 11.64 7.94
CA ARG A 458 -24.12 12.44 8.71
C ARG A 458 -25.50 11.80 8.71
N ASN A 459 -26.03 11.44 7.53
CA ASN A 459 -27.33 10.80 7.41
C ASN A 459 -27.41 9.45 8.12
N ILE A 460 -26.34 8.68 8.14
CA ILE A 460 -26.31 7.34 8.79
C ILE A 460 -26.19 7.49 10.30
N TYR A 461 -25.21 8.24 10.79
CA TYR A 461 -24.96 8.38 12.23
C TYR A 461 -26.12 9.06 12.93
N GLN A 462 -26.61 10.19 12.41
CA GLN A 462 -27.71 10.94 13.03
C GLN A 462 -29.08 10.23 12.94
N SER A 463 -29.23 9.27 12.05
CA SER A 463 -30.48 8.49 11.97
C SER A 463 -30.57 7.35 12.99
N HIS A 464 -29.49 7.05 13.71
CA HIS A 464 -29.45 5.93 14.65
C HIS A 464 -29.79 6.40 16.08
N LYS A 465 -30.88 5.86 16.64
CA LYS A 465 -31.41 6.33 17.94
C LYS A 465 -30.59 5.94 19.17
N ASN A 466 -29.85 4.84 19.10
CA ASN A 466 -29.11 4.25 20.22
C ASN A 466 -27.60 4.22 19.90
N LEU A 467 -27.06 5.33 19.36
CA LEU A 467 -25.65 5.48 19.02
C LEU A 467 -25.00 6.52 19.91
N VAL A 468 -23.87 6.16 20.50
CA VAL A 468 -22.99 7.08 21.22
C VAL A 468 -21.59 7.04 20.56
N ILE A 469 -21.00 8.20 20.32
CA ILE A 469 -19.68 8.33 19.69
C ILE A 469 -18.72 8.93 20.72
N PHE A 470 -17.66 8.19 21.04
CA PHE A 470 -16.57 8.69 21.87
C PHE A 470 -15.43 9.22 21.00
N THR A 471 -14.91 10.38 21.36
CA THR A 471 -13.71 10.98 20.76
C THR A 471 -12.56 10.93 21.75
N ARG A 472 -11.31 10.89 21.24
CA ARG A 472 -10.14 10.73 22.11
C ARG A 472 -9.29 11.99 22.28
N GLU A 473 -9.54 13.04 21.50
CA GLU A 473 -8.89 14.34 21.63
C GLU A 473 -9.88 15.49 21.37
N LYS A 474 -9.59 16.65 21.97
CA LYS A 474 -10.49 17.82 21.94
C LYS A 474 -10.78 18.31 20.51
N TYR A 475 -9.82 18.20 19.61
CA TYR A 475 -10.01 18.56 18.20
C TYR A 475 -11.10 17.72 17.54
N SER A 476 -11.07 16.39 17.71
CA SER A 476 -12.09 15.49 17.18
C SER A 476 -13.46 15.70 17.83
N GLU A 477 -13.51 16.08 19.11
CA GLU A 477 -14.78 16.40 19.78
C GLU A 477 -15.43 17.64 19.17
N LEU A 478 -14.67 18.70 18.94
CA LEU A 478 -15.16 19.91 18.26
C LEU A 478 -15.66 19.61 16.84
N ILE A 479 -14.94 18.75 16.12
CA ILE A 479 -15.40 18.28 14.79
C ILE A 479 -16.70 17.49 14.93
N ARG A 480 -16.79 16.52 15.86
CA ARG A 480 -18.01 15.73 16.10
C ARG A 480 -19.22 16.62 16.35
N GLU A 481 -19.09 17.58 17.25
CA GLU A 481 -20.16 18.53 17.59
C GLU A 481 -20.63 19.31 16.35
N LYS A 482 -19.70 19.77 15.53
CA LYS A 482 -19.98 20.51 14.29
C LYS A 482 -20.66 19.66 13.23
N ILE A 483 -20.15 18.43 12.99
CA ILE A 483 -20.59 17.61 11.85
C ILE A 483 -21.69 16.61 12.18
N PHE A 484 -21.80 16.18 13.45
CA PHE A 484 -22.83 15.25 13.95
C PHE A 484 -23.56 15.79 15.17
N PRO A 485 -24.16 17.01 15.11
CA PRO A 485 -24.72 17.71 16.29
C PRO A 485 -25.83 16.90 16.99
N ASN A 486 -26.54 16.04 16.28
CA ASN A 486 -27.62 15.22 16.81
C ASN A 486 -27.16 13.82 17.29
N CYS A 487 -25.86 13.52 17.27
CA CYS A 487 -25.33 12.29 17.85
C CYS A 487 -24.85 12.54 19.26
N GLU A 488 -25.32 11.73 20.21
CA GLU A 488 -24.76 11.73 21.56
C GLU A 488 -23.28 11.39 21.49
N GLY A 489 -22.42 12.11 22.18
CA GLY A 489 -20.98 11.81 22.20
C GLY A 489 -20.25 12.51 23.32
N TYR A 490 -19.07 12.01 23.65
CA TYR A 490 -18.27 12.43 24.77
C TYR A 490 -16.78 12.31 24.48
N LEU A 491 -16.01 13.21 25.08
CA LEU A 491 -14.55 13.18 25.06
C LEU A 491 -14.04 12.32 26.21
N VAL A 492 -13.21 11.31 25.89
CA VAL A 492 -12.48 10.48 26.85
C VAL A 492 -11.08 10.19 26.27
N PRO A 493 -10.09 9.80 27.08
CA PRO A 493 -8.75 9.49 26.54
C PRO A 493 -8.76 8.32 25.55
N ASP A 494 -7.64 8.15 24.83
CA ASP A 494 -7.40 6.90 24.08
C ASP A 494 -7.46 5.70 25.01
N ILE A 495 -8.18 4.66 24.63
CA ILE A 495 -8.48 3.53 25.51
C ILE A 495 -7.22 2.79 25.99
N VAL A 496 -6.11 2.84 25.23
CA VAL A 496 -4.83 2.24 25.62
C VAL A 496 -4.28 2.88 26.91
N LEU A 497 -4.60 4.13 27.19
CA LEU A 497 -4.23 4.80 28.45
C LEU A 497 -4.93 4.21 29.71
N SER A 498 -5.96 3.38 29.54
CA SER A 498 -6.58 2.62 30.62
C SER A 498 -5.89 1.27 30.88
N TYR A 499 -4.99 0.84 29.99
CA TYR A 499 -4.39 -0.48 30.04
C TYR A 499 -3.09 -0.50 30.83
N LYS A 500 -2.96 -1.45 31.77
CA LYS A 500 -1.75 -1.67 32.54
C LYS A 500 -0.98 -2.85 31.91
N PRO A 501 0.17 -2.61 31.27
CA PRO A 501 0.96 -3.69 30.69
C PRO A 501 1.48 -4.66 31.76
N ASP A 502 1.40 -5.95 31.49
CA ASP A 502 2.03 -6.99 32.31
C ASP A 502 3.47 -7.21 31.85
N ILE A 503 4.35 -6.33 32.30
CA ILE A 503 5.78 -6.34 31.95
C ILE A 503 6.64 -6.18 33.22
N LEU A 504 7.76 -6.90 33.25
CA LEU A 504 8.72 -6.83 34.36
C LEU A 504 9.46 -5.48 34.35
N ASP A 505 9.80 -5.02 35.53
CA ASP A 505 10.73 -3.91 35.69
C ASP A 505 12.11 -4.29 35.14
N ALA A 506 12.72 -3.34 34.43
CA ALA A 506 14.02 -3.55 33.81
C ALA A 506 14.91 -2.32 34.00
N GLU A 507 16.20 -2.54 34.03
CA GLU A 507 17.18 -1.46 33.97
C GLU A 507 17.07 -0.75 32.60
N ARG A 508 17.04 0.56 32.66
CA ARG A 508 16.85 1.39 31.45
C ARG A 508 18.19 1.70 30.80
N ASN A 509 18.29 1.51 29.51
CA ASN A 509 19.50 1.74 28.74
C ASN A 509 19.17 2.21 27.29
N GLY A 510 19.85 3.27 26.86
CA GLY A 510 19.83 3.73 25.47
C GLY A 510 18.55 4.46 25.02
N ILE A 511 18.52 4.77 23.74
CA ILE A 511 17.44 5.52 23.09
C ILE A 511 16.71 4.63 22.09
N LEU A 512 15.40 4.66 22.17
CA LEU A 512 14.50 3.95 21.25
C LEU A 512 13.83 4.93 20.28
N PHE A 513 14.11 4.80 19.00
CA PHE A 513 13.39 5.51 17.95
C PHE A 513 12.20 4.67 17.48
N CYS A 514 11.00 5.27 17.55
CA CYS A 514 9.76 4.68 17.04
C CYS A 514 9.14 5.64 16.03
N LEU A 515 9.68 5.64 14.80
CA LEU A 515 9.33 6.59 13.75
C LEU A 515 8.51 5.91 12.66
N ARG A 516 7.72 6.74 11.94
CA ARG A 516 6.84 6.24 10.88
C ARG A 516 7.45 6.38 9.49
N HIS A 517 7.09 5.40 8.64
CA HIS A 517 7.50 5.34 7.23
C HIS A 517 6.30 5.37 6.27
N ASP A 518 5.10 5.73 6.78
CA ASP A 518 3.84 5.68 6.03
C ASP A 518 3.38 7.08 5.55
N LYS A 519 2.20 7.12 4.92
CA LYS A 519 1.59 8.33 4.34
C LYS A 519 1.27 9.47 5.33
N GLU A 520 1.31 9.22 6.64
CA GLU A 520 1.11 10.24 7.66
C GLU A 520 2.44 10.84 8.15
N LYS A 521 3.58 10.50 7.52
CA LYS A 521 4.90 11.11 7.82
C LYS A 521 4.84 12.62 7.56
N ASN A 522 5.33 13.40 8.52
CA ASN A 522 5.44 14.84 8.37
C ASN A 522 6.79 15.19 7.70
N SER A 523 6.73 15.67 6.46
CA SER A 523 7.92 16.09 5.71
C SER A 523 8.61 17.32 6.30
N GLU A 524 7.87 18.20 6.96
CA GLU A 524 8.43 19.41 7.60
C GLU A 524 9.22 19.06 8.88
N ALA A 525 8.82 18.00 9.58
CA ALA A 525 9.55 17.49 10.74
C ALA A 525 10.86 16.75 10.37
N GLY A 526 11.14 16.53 9.09
CA GLY A 526 12.31 15.79 8.64
C GLY A 526 13.64 16.38 9.14
N ASN A 527 13.81 17.70 9.10
CA ASN A 527 15.00 18.38 9.61
C ASN A 527 15.13 18.27 11.12
N LEU A 528 14.02 18.31 11.84
CA LEU A 528 13.96 18.16 13.29
C LEU A 528 14.34 16.72 13.71
N ILE A 529 13.78 15.73 13.04
CA ILE A 529 14.10 14.30 13.24
C ILE A 529 15.60 14.08 12.98
N LYS A 530 16.14 14.61 11.89
CA LYS A 530 17.55 14.47 11.54
C LYS A 530 18.46 15.08 12.62
N ALA A 531 18.19 16.29 13.09
CA ALA A 531 18.98 16.95 14.13
C ALA A 531 18.92 16.16 15.46
N ILE A 532 17.77 15.63 15.83
CA ILE A 532 17.61 14.80 17.03
C ILE A 532 18.37 13.47 16.88
N THR A 533 18.32 12.85 15.69
CA THR A 533 19.07 11.63 15.40
C THR A 533 20.58 11.85 15.49
N GLU A 534 21.11 12.87 14.86
CA GLU A 534 22.53 13.24 14.90
C GLU A 534 23.00 13.52 16.34
N ALA A 535 22.19 14.23 17.14
CA ALA A 535 22.47 14.45 18.54
C ALA A 535 22.46 13.15 19.35
N SER A 536 21.50 12.27 19.09
CA SER A 536 21.39 10.97 19.77
C SER A 536 22.61 10.10 19.46
N GLU A 537 23.01 9.97 18.21
CA GLU A 537 24.18 9.21 17.76
C GLU A 537 25.49 9.76 18.34
N LYS A 538 25.55 11.07 18.57
CA LYS A 538 26.73 11.72 19.17
C LYS A 538 26.88 11.44 20.68
N TYR A 539 25.78 11.40 21.41
CA TYR A 539 25.79 11.35 22.89
C TYR A 539 25.34 10.03 23.48
N GLU A 540 24.81 9.10 22.69
CA GLU A 540 24.35 7.78 23.11
C GLU A 540 24.87 6.68 22.18
N LYS A 541 25.45 5.60 22.76
CA LYS A 541 26.01 4.47 22.01
C LYS A 541 24.98 3.37 21.73
N ASN A 542 23.94 3.28 22.57
CA ASN A 542 22.91 2.25 22.44
C ASN A 542 21.64 2.84 21.87
N ILE A 543 21.49 2.77 20.54
CA ILE A 543 20.32 3.25 19.82
C ILE A 543 19.63 2.09 19.14
N LYS A 544 18.30 2.02 19.30
CA LYS A 544 17.44 1.04 18.63
C LYS A 544 16.39 1.75 17.79
N TYR A 545 16.06 1.15 16.66
CA TYR A 545 14.98 1.60 15.77
C TYR A 545 13.89 0.54 15.72
N ILE A 546 12.65 0.95 15.91
CA ILE A 546 11.47 0.08 15.80
C ILE A 546 10.35 0.80 15.06
N ASP A 547 9.40 0.04 14.51
CA ASP A 547 8.14 0.54 14.03
C ASP A 547 6.97 -0.12 14.79
N THR A 548 5.84 0.57 14.90
CA THR A 548 4.57 -0.01 15.39
C THR A 548 3.84 -0.81 14.31
N TYR A 549 4.44 -1.04 13.16
CA TYR A 549 3.92 -1.91 12.12
C TYR A 549 4.77 -3.17 11.99
N SER A 550 4.19 -4.34 12.24
CA SER A 550 4.83 -5.64 12.01
C SER A 550 3.96 -6.51 11.11
N ARG A 551 4.58 -7.08 10.06
CA ARG A 551 3.91 -8.01 9.15
C ARG A 551 3.62 -9.36 9.79
N ASP A 552 4.34 -9.72 10.84
CA ASP A 552 4.14 -10.98 11.58
C ASP A 552 2.77 -11.05 12.26
N TYR A 553 2.14 -9.90 12.50
CA TYR A 553 0.81 -9.77 13.07
C TYR A 553 -0.30 -9.57 12.03
N ALA A 554 0.04 -9.39 10.75
CA ALA A 554 -0.96 -9.28 9.69
C ALA A 554 -1.68 -10.62 9.46
N ASN A 555 -3.00 -10.56 9.23
CA ASN A 555 -3.86 -11.73 8.99
C ASN A 555 -4.01 -12.70 10.17
N LYS A 556 -3.74 -12.29 11.40
CA LYS A 556 -4.02 -13.08 12.60
C LYS A 556 -5.28 -12.59 13.28
N TYR A 557 -6.16 -13.55 13.63
CA TYR A 557 -7.48 -13.28 14.22
C TYR A 557 -7.45 -13.12 15.74
N GLU A 558 -6.38 -13.58 16.37
CA GLU A 558 -6.22 -13.57 17.83
C GLU A 558 -5.20 -12.50 18.24
N PHE A 559 -5.50 -11.79 19.34
CA PHE A 559 -4.55 -10.86 19.93
C PHE A 559 -3.32 -11.61 20.39
N GLN A 560 -2.16 -11.20 19.90
CA GLN A 560 -0.90 -11.66 20.45
C GLN A 560 -0.47 -10.72 21.57
N LEU A 561 -1.09 -10.88 22.76
CA LEU A 561 -0.65 -10.19 23.98
C LEU A 561 0.83 -10.35 24.23
N GLU A 562 1.40 -11.50 23.90
CA GLU A 562 2.84 -11.76 23.97
C GLU A 562 3.64 -10.78 23.10
N GLY A 563 3.17 -10.50 21.87
CA GLY A 563 3.82 -9.53 20.97
C GLY A 563 3.73 -8.10 21.47
N LEU A 564 2.58 -7.72 22.04
CA LEU A 564 2.40 -6.42 22.68
C LEU A 564 3.30 -6.26 23.91
N ASN A 565 3.34 -7.26 24.79
CA ASN A 565 4.19 -7.25 25.98
C ASN A 565 5.67 -7.21 25.62
N LYS A 566 6.08 -7.91 24.55
CA LYS A 566 7.46 -7.83 24.05
C LYS A 566 7.79 -6.42 23.56
N LEU A 567 6.90 -5.78 22.81
CA LEU A 567 7.09 -4.41 22.37
C LEU A 567 7.15 -3.43 23.56
N TRP A 568 6.19 -3.49 24.46
CA TRP A 568 6.17 -2.63 25.65
C TRP A 568 7.38 -2.85 26.55
N SER A 569 7.93 -4.07 26.61
CA SER A 569 9.19 -4.35 27.31
C SER A 569 10.38 -3.61 26.69
N GLU A 570 10.44 -3.45 25.36
CA GLU A 570 11.48 -2.64 24.71
C GLU A 570 11.35 -1.15 25.06
N PHE A 571 10.11 -0.63 25.14
CA PHE A 571 9.86 0.72 25.65
C PHE A 571 10.34 0.84 27.12
N LYS A 572 9.97 -0.07 27.98
CA LYS A 572 10.32 -0.07 29.42
C LYS A 572 11.81 -0.12 29.67
N LYS A 573 12.58 -0.85 28.85
CA LYS A 573 14.04 -0.96 28.92
C LYS A 573 14.77 0.27 28.41
N SER A 574 14.12 1.21 27.75
CA SER A 574 14.77 2.38 27.17
C SER A 574 14.84 3.54 28.17
N GLU A 575 15.94 4.31 28.15
CA GLU A 575 16.08 5.55 28.93
C GLU A 575 15.20 6.66 28.36
N LEU A 576 15.07 6.69 27.02
CA LEU A 576 14.32 7.68 26.26
C LEU A 576 13.68 7.04 25.03
N VAL A 577 12.46 7.45 24.72
CA VAL A 577 11.79 7.15 23.46
C VAL A 577 11.66 8.42 22.62
N ILE A 578 11.94 8.34 21.34
CA ILE A 578 11.72 9.42 20.36
C ILE A 578 10.73 8.91 19.32
N THR A 579 9.60 9.61 19.15
CA THR A 579 8.51 9.10 18.30
C THR A 579 7.70 10.21 17.63
N ASP A 580 7.27 9.96 16.39
CA ASP A 580 6.22 10.71 15.66
C ASP A 580 4.92 9.88 15.54
N ARG A 581 4.87 8.73 16.26
CA ARG A 581 3.69 7.87 16.30
C ARG A 581 2.86 8.12 17.56
N LEU A 582 1.54 8.27 17.36
CA LEU A 582 0.61 8.48 18.47
C LEU A 582 0.72 7.34 19.51
N HIS A 583 0.69 6.08 19.06
CA HIS A 583 0.82 4.95 19.99
C HIS A 583 2.25 4.78 20.53
N GLY A 584 3.29 5.25 19.82
CA GLY A 584 4.64 5.34 20.39
C GLY A 584 4.66 6.25 21.62
N MET A 585 4.00 7.40 21.56
CA MET A 585 3.82 8.31 22.70
C MET A 585 3.00 7.65 23.83
N ILE A 586 1.87 7.02 23.51
CA ILE A 586 1.01 6.35 24.49
C ILE A 586 1.77 5.20 25.19
N PHE A 587 2.50 4.37 24.42
CA PHE A 587 3.28 3.27 24.98
C PHE A 587 4.37 3.75 25.94
N SER A 588 4.99 4.90 25.64
CA SER A 588 5.95 5.52 26.55
C SER A 588 5.30 5.94 27.86
N VAL A 589 4.06 6.44 27.81
CA VAL A 589 3.29 6.84 29.01
C VAL A 589 2.96 5.62 29.87
N ILE A 590 2.33 4.59 29.31
CA ILE A 590 1.91 3.39 30.08
C ILE A 590 3.07 2.54 30.58
N THR A 591 4.27 2.66 30.00
CA THR A 591 5.49 2.01 30.48
C THR A 591 6.31 2.91 31.41
N GLY A 592 5.90 4.15 31.60
CA GLY A 592 6.60 5.16 32.42
C GLY A 592 7.95 5.57 31.83
N THR A 593 8.16 5.44 30.51
CA THR A 593 9.43 5.75 29.84
C THR A 593 9.43 7.21 29.37
N PRO A 594 10.46 8.02 29.68
CA PRO A 594 10.59 9.38 29.13
C PRO A 594 10.44 9.40 27.61
N CYS A 595 9.71 10.38 27.08
CA CYS A 595 9.40 10.44 25.67
C CYS A 595 9.56 11.85 25.09
N ILE A 596 10.19 11.93 23.93
CA ILE A 596 10.16 13.10 23.05
C ILE A 596 9.21 12.74 21.91
N ALA A 597 8.07 13.44 21.85
CA ALA A 597 7.04 13.23 20.85
C ALA A 597 7.05 14.36 19.81
N LEU A 598 6.99 14.00 18.55
CA LEU A 598 6.91 14.88 17.38
C LEU A 598 5.53 14.76 16.75
N ASP A 599 5.07 15.79 16.06
CA ASP A 599 3.77 15.71 15.40
C ASP A 599 3.87 15.02 14.04
N ASN A 600 2.76 14.37 13.66
CA ASN A 600 2.58 13.79 12.34
C ASN A 600 1.82 14.78 11.42
N SER A 601 1.69 14.43 10.12
CA SER A 601 1.01 15.27 9.13
C SER A 601 -0.48 15.54 9.42
N THR A 602 -1.10 14.76 10.32
CA THR A 602 -2.51 14.91 10.71
C THR A 602 -2.72 15.63 12.05
N GLY A 603 -1.64 16.01 12.75
CA GLY A 603 -1.71 16.71 14.04
C GLY A 603 -2.23 15.86 15.21
N LYS A 604 -2.41 14.55 15.04
CA LYS A 604 -3.04 13.67 16.05
C LYS A 604 -2.21 13.55 17.32
N VAL A 605 -0.87 13.55 17.19
CA VAL A 605 0.05 13.40 18.34
C VAL A 605 -0.04 14.64 19.22
N GLY A 606 0.09 15.83 18.64
CA GLY A 606 -0.04 17.10 19.36
C GLY A 606 -1.43 17.30 19.95
N ASN A 607 -2.49 16.93 19.23
CA ASN A 607 -3.85 17.05 19.73
C ASN A 607 -4.11 16.17 20.97
N LEU A 608 -3.65 14.91 20.95
CA LEU A 608 -3.78 14.02 22.11
C LEU A 608 -2.92 14.49 23.28
N TYR A 609 -1.66 14.87 23.02
CA TYR A 609 -0.76 15.44 24.04
C TYR A 609 -1.38 16.65 24.72
N ASN A 610 -1.86 17.62 23.93
CA ASN A 610 -2.46 18.85 24.45
C ASN A 610 -3.74 18.60 25.24
N THR A 611 -4.48 17.54 24.95
CA THR A 611 -5.72 17.21 25.63
C THR A 611 -5.48 16.49 26.97
N TRP A 612 -4.51 15.53 27.03
CA TRP A 612 -4.43 14.61 28.15
C TRP A 612 -3.04 14.42 28.78
N LEU A 613 -1.93 14.73 28.06
CA LEU A 613 -0.60 14.25 28.43
C LEU A 613 0.40 15.36 28.78
N LYS A 614 -0.02 16.62 28.94
CA LYS A 614 0.88 17.73 29.29
C LYS A 614 1.63 17.51 30.61
N ASP A 615 0.98 16.87 31.55
CA ASP A 615 1.54 16.58 32.88
C ASP A 615 2.16 15.18 32.98
N SER A 616 2.39 14.50 31.84
CA SER A 616 3.01 13.18 31.77
C SER A 616 4.54 13.26 31.59
N ASN A 617 5.17 12.09 31.42
CA ASN A 617 6.59 11.93 31.10
C ASN A 617 6.94 12.27 29.64
N VAL A 618 6.06 12.91 28.90
CA VAL A 618 6.23 13.31 27.49
C VAL A 618 6.69 14.76 27.40
N VAL A 619 7.63 15.01 26.50
CA VAL A 619 8.00 16.33 25.99
C VAL A 619 7.57 16.40 24.53
N PHE A 620 6.62 17.26 24.21
CA PHE A 620 6.14 17.44 22.86
C PHE A 620 6.91 18.57 22.17
N VAL A 621 7.40 18.29 20.96
CA VAL A 621 8.22 19.20 20.18
C VAL A 621 7.53 19.51 18.85
N SER A 622 7.11 20.74 18.68
CA SER A 622 6.38 21.20 17.49
C SER A 622 7.18 22.14 16.60
N ASP A 623 8.29 22.71 17.09
CA ASP A 623 9.03 23.77 16.43
C ASP A 623 10.54 23.49 16.45
N SER A 624 11.23 23.89 15.37
CA SER A 624 12.69 23.81 15.26
C SER A 624 13.42 24.65 16.35
N ARG A 625 12.78 25.65 16.93
CA ARG A 625 13.31 26.44 18.05
C ARG A 625 13.56 25.61 19.30
N ASP A 626 12.87 24.50 19.45
CA ASP A 626 13.02 23.59 20.60
C ASP A 626 14.19 22.60 20.45
N ILE A 627 14.83 22.54 19.28
CA ILE A 627 15.94 21.59 18.99
C ILE A 627 17.04 21.71 20.04
N ASN A 628 17.48 22.93 20.36
CA ASN A 628 18.58 23.12 21.31
C ASN A 628 18.25 22.58 22.70
N ASN A 629 17.01 22.74 23.15
CA ASN A 629 16.56 22.20 24.42
C ASN A 629 16.54 20.67 24.39
N VAL A 630 16.08 20.06 23.29
CA VAL A 630 16.07 18.60 23.11
C VAL A 630 17.48 18.04 23.07
N VAL A 631 18.39 18.66 22.34
CA VAL A 631 19.83 18.26 22.29
C VAL A 631 20.48 18.34 23.67
N GLU A 632 20.21 19.43 24.43
CA GLU A 632 20.68 19.56 25.82
C GLU A 632 20.10 18.50 26.76
N MET A 633 18.82 18.12 26.59
CA MET A 633 18.20 17.05 27.35
C MET A 633 18.89 15.70 27.08
N ILE A 634 19.16 15.39 25.81
CA ILE A 634 19.83 14.14 25.39
C ILE A 634 21.27 14.13 25.93
N LYS A 635 22.03 15.20 25.72
CA LYS A 635 23.41 15.35 26.15
C LYS A 635 23.57 15.17 27.67
N ASN A 636 22.67 15.77 28.45
CA ASN A 636 22.77 15.79 29.91
C ASN A 636 21.94 14.67 30.56
N LYS A 637 21.30 13.77 29.79
CA LYS A 637 20.39 12.72 30.23
C LYS A 637 19.34 13.22 31.24
N LYS A 638 18.86 14.47 31.06
CA LYS A 638 17.84 15.11 31.89
C LYS A 638 16.46 14.90 31.28
N PHE A 639 15.87 13.74 31.50
CA PHE A 639 14.55 13.41 30.96
C PHE A 639 13.47 13.60 32.03
N LYS A 640 12.26 14.04 31.58
CA LYS A 640 11.10 14.21 32.44
C LYS A 640 10.66 12.81 32.93
N LYS A 641 10.84 12.54 34.21
CA LYS A 641 10.43 11.29 34.86
C LYS A 641 9.20 11.57 35.71
N ILE A 642 8.05 11.14 35.27
CA ILE A 642 6.80 11.18 36.02
C ILE A 642 6.26 9.75 36.06
N ASN A 643 5.94 9.26 37.24
CA ASN A 643 5.23 8.01 37.40
C ASN A 643 3.76 8.25 37.02
N PHE A 644 3.38 7.81 35.82
CA PHE A 644 2.01 7.88 35.37
C PHE A 644 1.16 6.91 36.19
N ASN A 645 0.22 7.50 36.99
CA ASN A 645 -0.69 6.71 37.80
C ASN A 645 -1.92 6.31 36.97
N ILE A 646 -1.89 5.10 36.41
CA ILE A 646 -2.99 4.58 35.57
C ILE A 646 -4.30 4.52 36.34
N GLU A 647 -4.29 4.15 37.63
CA GLU A 647 -5.51 4.02 38.43
C GLU A 647 -6.20 5.37 38.63
N GLU A 648 -5.43 6.41 38.90
CA GLU A 648 -5.94 7.77 38.98
C GLU A 648 -6.42 8.26 37.59
N PHE A 649 -5.65 7.99 36.55
CA PHE A 649 -5.99 8.40 35.20
C PHE A 649 -7.28 7.73 34.66
N ARG A 650 -7.59 6.51 35.12
CA ARG A 650 -8.82 5.79 34.78
C ARG A 650 -10.11 6.57 35.12
N GLN A 651 -10.06 7.54 36.02
CA GLN A 651 -11.23 8.43 36.33
C GLN A 651 -11.68 9.20 35.10
N ASN A 652 -10.79 9.50 34.16
CA ASN A 652 -11.15 10.17 32.90
C ASN A 652 -12.04 9.32 31.97
N PHE A 653 -12.18 8.01 32.24
CA PHE A 653 -13.07 7.10 31.53
C PHE A 653 -14.44 6.93 32.23
N SER A 654 -14.73 7.67 33.29
CA SER A 654 -15.99 7.56 34.06
C SER A 654 -17.24 7.68 33.18
N LYS A 655 -17.18 8.59 32.17
CA LYS A 655 -18.30 8.76 31.23
C LYS A 655 -18.49 7.59 30.29
N LEU A 656 -17.40 6.94 29.87
CA LEU A 656 -17.46 5.70 29.07
C LEU A 656 -18.09 4.57 29.89
N ALA A 657 -17.67 4.40 31.15
CA ALA A 657 -18.23 3.41 32.05
C ALA A 657 -19.74 3.66 32.32
N GLU A 658 -20.15 4.92 32.55
CA GLU A 658 -21.55 5.31 32.72
C GLU A 658 -22.40 4.91 31.52
N VAL A 659 -21.94 5.25 30.30
CA VAL A 659 -22.68 4.95 29.06
C VAL A 659 -22.74 3.43 28.80
N LEU A 660 -21.65 2.71 29.05
CA LEU A 660 -21.63 1.25 28.93
C LEU A 660 -22.63 0.60 29.87
N LYS A 661 -22.68 1.00 31.15
CA LYS A 661 -23.66 0.54 32.16
C LYS A 661 -25.08 0.92 31.80
N ARG A 662 -25.31 2.15 31.30
CA ARG A 662 -26.65 2.58 30.83
C ARG A 662 -27.19 1.70 29.69
N PHE A 663 -26.31 1.16 28.88
CA PHE A 663 -26.67 0.28 27.77
C PHE A 663 -26.71 -1.20 28.18
N GLU A 664 -26.36 -1.50 29.40
CA GLU A 664 -26.57 -2.81 30.01
C GLU A 664 -28.07 -3.10 30.24
#